data_d140bab29e106d30b329c50034effe15
#
_entry.id   d140bab29e106d30b329c50034effe15
#
_cell.length_a   1.000
_cell.length_b   1.000
_cell.length_c   1.000
_cell.angle_alpha   90.00
_cell.angle_beta   90.00
_cell.angle_gamma   90.00
#
_symmetry.space_group_name_H-M   'P 1'
#
loop_
_entity.id
_entity.type
_entity.pdbx_description
1 polymer ?
#
loop_
_entity_poly.entity_id
_entity_poly.type
_entity_poly.pdbx_seq_one_letter_code
_entity_poly.pdbx_strand_id
1 'polypeptide(L)'
;MTPPNRAGSNSLRPGAAAFLRGAAVPAAAAALVCAGATGSLSARTNGPISGLIAEEAAITAELRAASDARPAAADRFTGKPRYLIDAVAESGTADSQRFGTSATLLVVGGKDYAPIRLGDRFSSAGSLQPLPAGDRNLALLRAAAPPDVTPAGGWYAATAGLRGAFIQAAKDRGADVEGLLPGMVLGDRGGLDPGLEQAMKNTGLTHLTAVSGANCSYLLAFIFLSARALRMPRVPAVLLALTGLTAFVLLVRPDPSVLRAAVMGGLGALAVLSGRGRLSAALLFLSISVLLCMDPWLCGNYAFILSVCATLGLIVLGPHLVRVLSMRLPRWLAAALAIPIAAQLFCSPVLVLLQPQLPVYSVPANLVAAPVVPAVTIAGMLAVVLVGLAPVLAAPPLLLAAAGGWWVAKTARSFESVPGALVAWPEGSLGVLLMSMCAGASVVGILYLSRRTAGGVFAGWAERANGEERAEPVNGEDDADQRDRHTGARRRASTANPRAGFAGWYFPHRPWVAAGAAASLVLPGGAVLAARALQGEPGQEDEWMVAACDVGQGDGFAIRAGPDSAVVIDAGGEPGPMDACLDRLGVRTVEFLVFTHAHLDHYGGAAGVLSGRSVLQVGYSSADPELPEKLAGELAGTAAPRTRLAQGMAGTAGLVQWEVLWPPAPDSAVPAAGDGEENNASAVLLVTVGGPGQGERPLRVLFTGDAEEEAAAAILATQANLRAGVDVLKVAHHGARNGGEGWIRAVRPSLALISVGTDNEYGHPAPEILTQLRAAGTAVARTDQHGTVVVVREGNDLEVQSLPP
;
A
#
# COMPACT_ATOMS: atom_id res chain seq x y z
N MET A 1 41.03 -54.65 -49.86
CA MET A 1 41.29 -53.25 -49.47
C MET A 1 39.93 -52.50 -49.48
N THR A 2 39.30 -52.42 -48.33
CA THR A 2 38.05 -51.70 -48.17
C THR A 2 38.38 -50.29 -47.65
N PRO A 3 37.70 -49.19 -48.11
CA PRO A 3 37.98 -47.83 -47.68
C PRO A 3 37.32 -47.57 -46.33
N PRO A 4 37.84 -46.64 -45.48
CA PRO A 4 37.36 -46.37 -44.11
C PRO A 4 36.07 -45.57 -44.10
N ASN A 5 35.23 -45.96 -43.15
CA ASN A 5 33.99 -45.38 -42.80
C ASN A 5 34.12 -43.91 -42.36
N ARG A 6 33.40 -42.96 -43.00
CA ARG A 6 33.32 -41.56 -42.58
C ARG A 6 32.47 -41.47 -41.35
N ALA A 7 33.09 -41.03 -40.29
CA ALA A 7 32.38 -40.65 -39.05
C ALA A 7 31.32 -39.60 -39.38
N GLY A 8 30.05 -39.88 -39.03
CA GLY A 8 28.94 -38.96 -39.19
C GLY A 8 29.08 -37.76 -38.28
N SER A 9 29.20 -36.57 -38.86
CA SER A 9 29.06 -35.30 -38.14
C SER A 9 27.63 -35.18 -37.68
N ASN A 10 27.41 -35.27 -36.39
CA ASN A 10 26.13 -34.94 -35.74
C ASN A 10 25.82 -33.45 -35.94
N SER A 11 25.29 -33.09 -37.10
CA SER A 11 24.71 -31.78 -37.33
C SER A 11 23.33 -31.73 -36.61
N LEU A 12 23.25 -31.00 -35.52
CA LEU A 12 21.98 -30.70 -34.85
C LEU A 12 20.96 -30.23 -35.89
N ARG A 13 19.76 -30.82 -35.89
CA ARG A 13 18.65 -30.43 -36.77
C ARG A 13 18.44 -28.90 -36.73
N PRO A 14 18.20 -28.21 -37.85
CA PRO A 14 18.13 -26.73 -37.89
C PRO A 14 17.17 -26.10 -36.89
N GLY A 15 16.10 -26.81 -36.48
CA GLY A 15 15.17 -26.36 -35.43
C GLY A 15 15.76 -26.38 -34.03
N ALA A 16 16.60 -27.37 -33.70
CA ALA A 16 17.25 -27.47 -32.38
C ALA A 16 18.31 -26.37 -32.20
N ALA A 17 19.05 -26.04 -33.22
CA ALA A 17 20.02 -24.95 -33.19
C ALA A 17 19.38 -23.55 -33.09
N ALA A 18 18.20 -23.36 -33.69
CA ALA A 18 17.41 -22.12 -33.54
C ALA A 18 16.80 -22.01 -32.15
N PHE A 19 16.30 -23.11 -31.59
CA PHE A 19 15.77 -23.15 -30.22
C PHE A 19 16.87 -22.91 -29.19
N LEU A 20 18.03 -23.54 -29.31
CA LEU A 20 19.17 -23.32 -28.40
C LEU A 20 19.71 -21.90 -28.48
N ARG A 21 19.75 -21.25 -29.65
CA ARG A 21 20.11 -19.83 -29.75
C ARG A 21 19.05 -18.92 -29.16
N GLY A 22 17.76 -19.26 -29.28
CA GLY A 22 16.68 -18.52 -28.64
C GLY A 22 16.64 -18.64 -27.12
N ALA A 23 17.09 -19.79 -26.58
CA ALA A 23 17.14 -20.04 -25.12
C ALA A 23 18.45 -19.52 -24.47
N ALA A 24 19.52 -19.34 -25.23
CA ALA A 24 20.81 -18.92 -24.69
C ALA A 24 20.80 -17.51 -24.07
N VAL A 25 20.11 -16.55 -24.69
CA VAL A 25 20.02 -15.16 -24.18
C VAL A 25 19.25 -15.07 -22.84
N PRO A 26 18.04 -15.64 -22.74
CA PRO A 26 17.35 -15.63 -21.44
C PRO A 26 18.07 -16.46 -20.37
N ALA A 27 18.73 -17.56 -20.72
CA ALA A 27 19.54 -18.34 -19.79
C ALA A 27 20.75 -17.55 -19.27
N ALA A 28 21.45 -16.83 -20.15
CA ALA A 28 22.56 -15.95 -19.76
C ALA A 28 22.10 -14.79 -18.87
N ALA A 29 20.96 -14.18 -19.20
CA ALA A 29 20.36 -13.15 -18.36
C ALA A 29 19.98 -13.68 -16.97
N ALA A 30 19.34 -14.84 -16.89
CA ALA A 30 19.01 -15.50 -15.62
C ALA A 30 20.27 -15.83 -14.81
N ALA A 31 21.33 -16.36 -15.45
CA ALA A 31 22.59 -16.65 -14.78
C ALA A 31 23.26 -15.39 -14.21
N LEU A 32 23.22 -14.26 -14.95
CA LEU A 32 23.75 -12.97 -14.47
C LEU A 32 22.95 -12.44 -13.27
N VAL A 33 21.61 -12.52 -13.31
CA VAL A 33 20.78 -12.14 -12.17
C VAL A 33 21.05 -13.02 -10.96
N CYS A 34 21.15 -14.34 -11.13
CA CYS A 34 21.50 -15.28 -10.06
C CYS A 34 22.91 -15.01 -9.49
N ALA A 35 23.89 -14.73 -10.34
CA ALA A 35 25.23 -14.39 -9.89
C ALA A 35 25.28 -13.07 -9.11
N GLY A 36 24.54 -12.05 -9.55
CA GLY A 36 24.37 -10.79 -8.82
C GLY A 36 23.70 -10.99 -7.45
N ALA A 37 22.63 -11.80 -7.41
CA ALA A 37 21.92 -12.11 -6.17
C ALA A 37 22.80 -12.91 -5.19
N THR A 38 23.51 -13.93 -5.66
CA THR A 38 24.44 -14.70 -4.81
C THR A 38 25.60 -13.87 -4.30
N GLY A 39 26.15 -12.97 -5.13
CA GLY A 39 27.19 -12.02 -4.72
C GLY A 39 26.71 -11.07 -3.63
N SER A 40 25.52 -10.49 -3.76
CA SER A 40 24.95 -9.57 -2.77
C SER A 40 24.58 -10.31 -1.46
N LEU A 41 24.04 -11.52 -1.54
CA LEU A 41 23.77 -12.36 -0.38
C LEU A 41 25.05 -12.75 0.37
N SER A 42 26.09 -13.17 -0.35
CA SER A 42 27.39 -13.52 0.24
C SER A 42 28.04 -12.30 0.95
N ALA A 43 27.93 -11.12 0.35
CA ALA A 43 28.42 -9.89 0.97
C ALA A 43 27.66 -9.56 2.27
N ARG A 44 26.38 -9.90 2.35
CA ARG A 44 25.55 -9.72 3.56
C ARG A 44 25.93 -10.68 4.68
N THR A 45 26.11 -11.97 4.36
CA THR A 45 26.34 -13.00 5.37
C THR A 45 27.78 -13.03 5.91
N ASN A 46 28.75 -12.61 5.08
CA ASN A 46 30.19 -12.69 5.39
C ASN A 46 30.84 -11.33 5.65
N GLY A 47 30.06 -10.25 5.72
CA GLY A 47 30.55 -8.89 5.96
C GLY A 47 30.92 -8.66 7.43
N PRO A 48 31.81 -7.71 7.73
CA PRO A 48 32.25 -7.40 9.10
C PRO A 48 31.09 -6.92 10.00
N ILE A 49 30.00 -6.45 9.43
CA ILE A 49 28.83 -5.94 10.15
C ILE A 49 27.84 -7.05 10.53
N SER A 50 27.92 -8.24 9.93
CA SER A 50 26.94 -9.32 10.14
C SER A 50 26.95 -9.87 11.57
N GLY A 51 28.13 -9.98 12.19
CA GLY A 51 28.27 -10.35 13.59
C GLY A 51 27.66 -9.31 14.54
N LEU A 52 27.93 -8.03 14.25
CA LEU A 52 27.42 -6.90 15.03
C LEU A 52 25.89 -6.78 14.99
N ILE A 53 25.26 -7.18 13.87
CA ILE A 53 23.80 -7.21 13.76
C ILE A 53 23.19 -8.30 14.64
N ALA A 54 23.82 -9.49 14.65
CA ALA A 54 23.33 -10.61 15.47
C ALA A 54 23.44 -10.32 16.98
N GLU A 55 24.38 -9.47 17.38
CA GLU A 55 24.60 -9.04 18.76
C GLU A 55 23.83 -7.75 19.11
N GLU A 56 23.05 -7.20 18.18
CA GLU A 56 22.37 -5.91 18.34
C GLU A 56 23.30 -4.77 18.81
N ALA A 57 24.55 -4.82 18.36
CA ALA A 57 25.62 -4.00 18.86
C ALA A 57 25.35 -2.50 18.68
N ALA A 58 25.80 -1.71 19.65
CA ALA A 58 25.85 -0.27 19.53
C ALA A 58 27.03 0.14 18.63
N ILE A 59 26.76 0.91 17.58
CA ILE A 59 27.78 1.37 16.64
C ILE A 59 27.70 2.87 16.45
N THR A 60 28.84 3.46 16.04
CA THR A 60 28.85 4.78 15.38
C THR A 60 29.27 4.58 13.93
N ALA A 61 28.42 4.95 13.00
CA ALA A 61 28.65 4.74 11.57
C ALA A 61 28.73 6.08 10.82
N GLU A 62 29.68 6.15 9.89
CA GLU A 62 29.76 7.17 8.86
C GLU A 62 28.93 6.70 7.67
N LEU A 63 27.92 7.46 7.35
CA LEU A 63 26.85 7.08 6.44
C LEU A 63 26.74 8.08 5.29
N ARG A 64 26.38 7.58 4.11
CA ARG A 64 25.97 8.42 2.99
C ARG A 64 24.52 8.14 2.65
N ALA A 65 23.67 9.17 2.70
CA ALA A 65 22.25 9.07 2.40
C ALA A 65 22.02 8.58 0.96
N ALA A 66 21.29 7.49 0.82
CA ALA A 66 20.83 6.91 -0.44
C ALA A 66 19.38 7.32 -0.77
N SER A 67 18.68 7.94 0.18
CA SER A 67 17.36 8.58 -0.02
C SER A 67 17.27 9.90 0.74
N ASP A 68 16.27 10.72 0.39
CA ASP A 68 15.88 11.84 1.25
C ASP A 68 15.23 11.27 2.53
N ALA A 69 15.28 12.01 3.65
CA ALA A 69 14.58 11.65 4.87
C ALA A 69 13.06 11.62 4.62
N ARG A 70 12.43 10.52 4.99
CA ARG A 70 10.98 10.31 4.83
C ARG A 70 10.32 10.29 6.20
N PRO A 71 9.21 11.02 6.42
CA PRO A 71 8.47 10.89 7.66
C PRO A 71 7.94 9.45 7.79
N ALA A 72 8.08 8.90 8.98
CA ALA A 72 7.47 7.64 9.38
C ALA A 72 6.37 7.89 10.40
N ALA A 73 5.62 6.86 10.73
CA ALA A 73 4.70 6.94 11.86
C ALA A 73 5.46 7.47 13.09
N ALA A 74 4.85 8.42 13.78
CA ALA A 74 5.43 8.98 14.99
C ALA A 74 5.70 7.86 15.99
N ASP A 75 6.68 8.06 16.84
CA ASP A 75 6.92 7.14 17.95
C ASP A 75 5.63 7.00 18.77
N ARG A 76 5.14 5.78 18.88
CA ARG A 76 3.83 5.49 19.50
C ARG A 76 3.76 5.89 20.96
N PHE A 77 4.91 5.85 21.69
CA PHE A 77 4.96 6.19 23.11
C PHE A 77 5.22 7.66 23.35
N THR A 78 6.17 8.23 22.60
CA THR A 78 6.59 9.62 22.83
C THR A 78 5.86 10.61 21.93
N GLY A 79 5.12 10.14 20.91
CA GLY A 79 4.52 10.95 19.88
C GLY A 79 5.52 11.79 19.08
N LYS A 80 6.83 11.53 19.24
CA LYS A 80 7.87 12.28 18.53
C LYS A 80 7.94 11.84 17.08
N PRO A 81 8.10 12.78 16.14
CA PRO A 81 8.23 12.45 14.73
C PRO A 81 9.49 11.61 14.48
N ARG A 82 9.34 10.55 13.67
CA ARG A 82 10.43 9.70 13.20
C ARG A 82 10.67 9.92 11.72
N TYR A 83 11.92 9.74 11.31
CA TYR A 83 12.34 9.83 9.92
C TYR A 83 13.14 8.59 9.53
N LEU A 84 12.84 8.06 8.35
CA LEU A 84 13.51 6.92 7.75
C LEU A 84 14.42 7.39 6.63
N ILE A 85 15.66 6.89 6.61
CA ILE A 85 16.67 7.21 5.60
C ILE A 85 17.34 5.91 5.16
N ASP A 86 17.26 5.58 3.88
CA ASP A 86 18.13 4.55 3.33
C ASP A 86 19.54 5.13 3.20
N ALA A 87 20.53 4.49 3.78
CA ALA A 87 21.90 4.95 3.79
C ALA A 87 22.90 3.84 3.48
N VAL A 88 24.04 4.20 2.91
CA VAL A 88 25.18 3.30 2.70
C VAL A 88 26.22 3.62 3.76
N ALA A 89 26.58 2.65 4.58
CA ALA A 89 27.64 2.80 5.54
C ALA A 89 29.00 2.75 4.82
N GLU A 90 29.84 3.75 5.03
CA GLU A 90 31.19 3.83 4.45
C GLU A 90 32.23 3.29 5.46
N SER A 91 32.05 3.57 6.74
CA SER A 91 32.84 3.04 7.85
C SER A 91 32.04 3.07 9.15
N GLY A 92 32.49 2.33 10.15
CA GLY A 92 31.91 2.37 11.48
C GLY A 92 32.92 2.02 12.57
N THR A 93 32.50 2.27 13.80
CA THR A 93 33.21 1.86 15.02
C THR A 93 32.27 1.12 15.94
N ALA A 94 32.68 -0.06 16.39
CA ALA A 94 32.03 -0.85 17.42
C ALA A 94 33.10 -1.29 18.41
N ASP A 95 32.87 -1.19 19.71
CA ASP A 95 33.83 -1.57 20.78
C ASP A 95 35.23 -1.01 20.56
N SER A 96 35.33 0.24 20.12
CA SER A 96 36.59 0.93 19.80
C SER A 96 37.35 0.38 18.56
N GLN A 97 36.80 -0.61 17.85
CA GLN A 97 37.38 -1.13 16.60
C GLN A 97 36.73 -0.49 15.39
N ARG A 98 37.57 0.01 14.46
CA ARG A 98 37.10 0.53 13.18
C ARG A 98 36.90 -0.59 12.16
N PHE A 99 35.81 -0.53 11.44
CA PHE A 99 35.57 -1.41 10.29
C PHE A 99 35.12 -0.59 9.06
N GLY A 100 35.54 -1.03 7.88
CA GLY A 100 35.05 -0.51 6.61
C GLY A 100 33.92 -1.40 6.08
N THR A 101 32.88 -0.80 5.54
CA THR A 101 31.74 -1.55 4.98
C THR A 101 31.11 -0.76 3.84
N SER A 102 30.33 -1.44 3.00
CA SER A 102 29.44 -0.83 2.00
C SER A 102 28.01 -1.32 2.17
N ALA A 103 27.65 -1.68 3.41
CA ALA A 103 26.33 -2.19 3.73
C ALA A 103 25.27 -1.09 3.62
N THR A 104 24.12 -1.46 3.10
CA THR A 104 22.93 -0.60 3.13
C THR A 104 22.21 -0.76 4.46
N LEU A 105 21.96 0.35 5.15
CA LEU A 105 21.24 0.40 6.42
C LEU A 105 19.99 1.27 6.28
N LEU A 106 18.93 0.87 6.96
CA LEU A 106 17.77 1.71 7.19
C LEU A 106 17.99 2.48 8.50
N VAL A 107 18.16 3.77 8.44
CA VAL A 107 18.38 4.61 9.62
C VAL A 107 17.05 5.18 10.08
N VAL A 108 16.73 4.99 11.36
CA VAL A 108 15.55 5.58 12.02
C VAL A 108 16.02 6.60 13.03
N GLY A 109 15.69 7.86 12.80
CA GLY A 109 16.08 8.96 13.67
C GLY A 109 14.94 9.92 13.98
N GLY A 110 15.16 10.81 14.96
CA GLY A 110 14.23 11.84 15.38
C GLY A 110 14.16 13.03 14.42
N LYS A 111 13.57 14.15 14.88
CA LYS A 111 13.37 15.38 14.12
C LYS A 111 14.66 15.94 13.49
N ASP A 112 15.81 15.73 14.14
CA ASP A 112 17.13 16.23 13.68
C ASP A 112 17.60 15.54 12.38
N TYR A 113 16.99 14.40 12.04
CA TYR A 113 17.25 13.67 10.79
C TYR A 113 16.41 14.19 9.60
N ALA A 114 15.37 14.99 9.84
CA ALA A 114 14.48 15.54 8.81
C ALA A 114 15.20 16.32 7.67
N PRO A 115 16.27 17.10 7.93
CA PRO A 115 16.94 17.89 6.89
C PRO A 115 17.85 17.07 5.97
N ILE A 116 18.17 15.79 6.30
CA ILE A 116 19.07 14.95 5.52
C ILE A 116 18.51 14.69 4.11
N ARG A 117 19.33 14.90 3.11
CA ARG A 117 18.97 14.73 1.69
C ARG A 117 19.87 13.69 1.02
N LEU A 118 19.38 13.14 -0.09
CA LEU A 118 20.15 12.21 -0.91
C LEU A 118 21.56 12.74 -1.20
N GLY A 119 22.57 11.94 -0.90
CA GLY A 119 23.98 12.24 -1.12
C GLY A 119 24.69 12.89 0.07
N ASP A 120 23.97 13.39 1.08
CA ASP A 120 24.57 13.92 2.29
C ASP A 120 25.37 12.82 3.01
N ARG A 121 26.48 13.23 3.63
CA ARG A 121 27.22 12.40 4.56
C ARG A 121 26.85 12.78 5.97
N PHE A 122 26.65 11.79 6.81
CA PHE A 122 26.32 12.03 8.20
C PHE A 122 26.86 10.92 9.08
N SER A 123 27.23 11.26 10.31
CA SER A 123 27.54 10.29 11.33
C SER A 123 26.31 10.03 12.20
N SER A 124 26.11 8.78 12.58
CA SER A 124 25.01 8.39 13.47
C SER A 124 25.47 7.32 14.43
N ALA A 125 25.20 7.52 15.71
CA ALA A 125 25.41 6.54 16.77
C ALA A 125 24.06 5.91 17.14
N GLY A 126 24.04 4.58 17.30
CA GLY A 126 22.81 3.86 17.65
C GLY A 126 23.00 2.36 17.71
N SER A 127 21.93 1.61 17.93
CA SER A 127 21.91 0.16 17.95
C SER A 127 21.50 -0.40 16.59
N LEU A 128 22.15 -1.51 16.19
CA LEU A 128 21.76 -2.29 15.03
C LEU A 128 20.65 -3.25 15.41
N GLN A 129 19.65 -3.37 14.53
CA GLN A 129 18.58 -4.35 14.64
C GLN A 129 18.47 -5.15 13.33
N PRO A 130 18.28 -6.46 13.39
CA PRO A 130 18.11 -7.27 12.19
C PRO A 130 16.80 -6.90 11.47
N LEU A 131 16.82 -6.84 10.14
CA LEU A 131 15.63 -6.71 9.30
C LEU A 131 15.22 -8.09 8.76
N PRO A 132 13.93 -8.25 8.36
CA PRO A 132 13.45 -9.49 7.75
C PRO A 132 14.30 -9.94 6.57
N ALA A 133 14.46 -11.25 6.41
CA ALA A 133 15.17 -11.84 5.29
C ALA A 133 14.44 -11.46 3.99
N GLY A 134 15.08 -10.69 3.13
CA GLY A 134 14.47 -10.19 1.88
C GLY A 134 14.37 -8.66 1.81
N ASP A 135 14.60 -7.96 2.91
CA ASP A 135 14.73 -6.50 2.85
C ASP A 135 15.98 -6.10 2.07
N ARG A 136 15.90 -4.97 1.36
CA ARG A 136 17.05 -4.38 0.65
C ARG A 136 18.14 -3.95 1.59
N ASN A 137 17.76 -3.39 2.75
CA ASN A 137 18.68 -2.97 3.79
C ASN A 137 19.13 -4.19 4.63
N LEU A 138 20.38 -4.17 5.05
CA LEU A 138 20.97 -5.28 5.82
C LEU A 138 20.48 -5.27 7.26
N ALA A 139 20.37 -4.09 7.84
CA ALA A 139 19.91 -3.87 9.19
C ALA A 139 19.25 -2.50 9.35
N LEU A 140 18.49 -2.35 10.42
CA LEU A 140 17.99 -1.08 10.90
C LEU A 140 18.99 -0.51 11.92
N LEU A 141 19.38 0.76 11.71
CA LEU A 141 20.14 1.53 12.70
C LEU A 141 19.19 2.46 13.43
N ARG A 142 18.90 2.15 14.68
CA ARG A 142 18.09 3.00 15.57
C ARG A 142 18.98 4.08 16.18
N ALA A 143 18.88 5.28 15.67
CA ALA A 143 19.71 6.41 16.10
C ALA A 143 19.38 6.81 17.54
N ALA A 144 20.42 6.94 18.36
CA ALA A 144 20.33 7.34 19.77
C ALA A 144 20.70 8.83 19.99
N ALA A 145 21.34 9.47 19.01
CA ALA A 145 21.83 10.85 19.09
C ALA A 145 21.54 11.61 17.80
N PRO A 146 21.52 12.97 17.81
CA PRO A 146 21.45 13.80 16.62
C PRO A 146 22.60 13.48 15.66
N PRO A 147 22.37 13.56 14.33
CA PRO A 147 23.40 13.31 13.33
C PRO A 147 24.35 14.51 13.19
N ASP A 148 25.62 14.25 12.92
CA ASP A 148 26.53 15.27 12.38
C ASP A 148 26.50 15.20 10.86
N VAL A 149 25.97 16.24 10.20
CA VAL A 149 25.61 16.22 8.77
C VAL A 149 26.56 17.11 7.97
N THR A 150 27.19 16.52 6.97
CA THR A 150 27.94 17.22 5.93
C THR A 150 27.13 17.23 4.63
N PRO A 151 26.58 18.38 4.19
CA PRO A 151 25.77 18.48 3.00
C PRO A 151 26.54 18.08 1.73
N ALA A 152 25.84 17.36 0.83
CA ALA A 152 26.41 16.99 -0.46
C ALA A 152 26.55 18.21 -1.38
N GLY A 153 27.65 18.25 -2.12
CA GLY A 153 27.91 19.28 -3.13
C GLY A 153 27.48 18.87 -4.55
N GLY A 154 27.81 19.75 -5.52
CA GLY A 154 27.64 19.47 -6.95
C GLY A 154 26.18 19.31 -7.36
N TRP A 155 25.89 18.27 -8.17
CA TRP A 155 24.55 18.04 -8.72
C TRP A 155 23.51 17.67 -7.64
N TYR A 156 23.94 17.09 -6.52
CA TYR A 156 23.06 16.77 -5.39
C TYR A 156 22.48 18.07 -4.79
N ALA A 157 23.35 19.05 -4.50
CA ALA A 157 22.92 20.34 -3.98
C ALA A 157 22.04 21.10 -4.99
N ALA A 158 22.38 21.08 -6.28
CA ALA A 158 21.61 21.74 -7.32
C ALA A 158 20.18 21.15 -7.44
N THR A 159 20.05 19.82 -7.47
CA THR A 159 18.73 19.17 -7.53
C THR A 159 17.93 19.37 -6.24
N ALA A 160 18.56 19.30 -5.07
CA ALA A 160 17.90 19.56 -3.79
C ALA A 160 17.38 21.01 -3.71
N GLY A 161 18.19 22.00 -4.20
CA GLY A 161 17.77 23.40 -4.27
C GLY A 161 16.57 23.63 -5.18
N LEU A 162 16.56 23.03 -6.38
CA LEU A 162 15.40 23.11 -7.31
C LEU A 162 14.14 22.48 -6.72
N ARG A 163 14.27 21.30 -6.09
CA ARG A 163 13.16 20.62 -5.40
C ARG A 163 12.58 21.49 -4.28
N GLY A 164 13.46 22.00 -3.41
CA GLY A 164 13.05 22.86 -2.30
C GLY A 164 12.36 24.14 -2.77
N ALA A 165 12.90 24.81 -3.79
CA ALA A 165 12.29 26.00 -4.36
C ALA A 165 10.89 25.72 -4.96
N PHE A 166 10.72 24.59 -5.65
CA PHE A 166 9.43 24.18 -6.20
C PHE A 166 8.41 23.85 -5.10
N ILE A 167 8.82 23.10 -4.06
CA ILE A 167 7.96 22.75 -2.91
C ILE A 167 7.50 24.04 -2.22
N GLN A 168 8.38 24.99 -1.98
CA GLN A 168 8.02 26.29 -1.41
C GLN A 168 7.04 27.06 -2.31
N ALA A 169 7.25 27.07 -3.61
CA ALA A 169 6.32 27.72 -4.55
C ALA A 169 4.95 27.04 -4.64
N ALA A 170 4.84 25.77 -4.25
CA ALA A 170 3.58 25.01 -4.21
C ALA A 170 2.77 25.28 -2.93
N LYS A 171 3.42 25.67 -1.82
CA LYS A 171 2.76 25.84 -0.48
C LYS A 171 1.60 26.83 -0.48
N ASP A 172 1.68 27.90 -1.26
CA ASP A 172 0.65 28.96 -1.27
C ASP A 172 -0.53 28.65 -2.23
N ARG A 173 -0.70 27.40 -2.68
CA ARG A 173 -1.67 27.02 -3.74
C ARG A 173 -2.88 26.26 -3.22
N GLY A 174 -3.02 26.11 -1.91
CA GLY A 174 -4.10 25.41 -1.24
C GLY A 174 -3.67 24.05 -0.68
N ALA A 175 -4.26 23.65 0.45
CA ALA A 175 -3.84 22.51 1.26
C ALA A 175 -3.74 21.19 0.45
N ASP A 176 -4.73 20.90 -0.39
CA ASP A 176 -4.71 19.67 -1.21
C ASP A 176 -3.62 19.70 -2.30
N VAL A 177 -3.24 20.88 -2.79
CA VAL A 177 -2.24 21.05 -3.85
C VAL A 177 -0.83 21.07 -3.30
N GLU A 178 -0.65 21.62 -2.09
CA GLU A 178 0.65 21.80 -1.43
C GLU A 178 1.42 20.47 -1.32
N GLY A 179 0.75 19.39 -0.93
CA GLY A 179 1.36 18.06 -0.82
C GLY A 179 1.28 17.23 -2.10
N LEU A 180 0.16 17.30 -2.82
CA LEU A 180 -0.07 16.46 -3.99
C LEU A 180 0.78 16.87 -5.20
N LEU A 181 0.93 18.17 -5.46
CA LEU A 181 1.66 18.66 -6.64
C LEU A 181 3.15 18.27 -6.60
N PRO A 182 3.89 18.43 -5.48
CA PRO A 182 5.25 17.92 -5.36
C PRO A 182 5.32 16.39 -5.55
N GLY A 183 4.35 15.63 -5.05
CA GLY A 183 4.22 14.20 -5.26
C GLY A 183 4.13 13.84 -6.75
N MET A 184 3.22 14.46 -7.49
CA MET A 184 3.00 14.22 -8.91
C MET A 184 4.17 14.62 -9.81
N VAL A 185 4.91 15.68 -9.45
CA VAL A 185 5.98 16.27 -10.29
C VAL A 185 7.36 15.79 -9.88
N LEU A 186 7.65 15.72 -8.59
CA LEU A 186 8.97 15.41 -8.02
C LEU A 186 9.05 14.09 -7.27
N GLY A 187 7.92 13.43 -7.03
CA GLY A 187 7.85 12.23 -6.20
C GLY A 187 7.94 12.50 -4.69
N ASP A 188 7.81 13.74 -4.27
CA ASP A 188 7.88 14.14 -2.87
C ASP A 188 6.50 14.11 -2.23
N ARG A 189 6.30 13.20 -1.28
CA ARG A 189 5.04 12.99 -0.58
C ARG A 189 5.03 13.56 0.84
N GLY A 190 6.13 14.19 1.27
CA GLY A 190 6.32 14.61 2.65
C GLY A 190 5.30 15.64 3.17
N GLY A 191 4.59 16.32 2.27
CA GLY A 191 3.55 17.30 2.61
C GLY A 191 2.12 16.84 2.25
N LEU A 192 1.93 15.57 1.86
CA LEU A 192 0.61 15.08 1.46
C LEU A 192 -0.31 14.96 2.68
N ASP A 193 -1.50 15.55 2.59
CA ASP A 193 -2.53 15.46 3.62
C ASP A 193 -2.96 13.98 3.80
N PRO A 194 -2.95 13.44 5.04
CA PRO A 194 -3.33 12.05 5.29
C PRO A 194 -4.74 11.70 4.81
N GLY A 195 -5.70 12.61 4.95
CA GLY A 195 -7.06 12.42 4.45
C GLY A 195 -7.12 12.33 2.92
N LEU A 196 -6.33 13.16 2.22
CA LEU A 196 -6.23 13.07 0.77
C LEU A 196 -5.49 11.81 0.33
N GLU A 197 -4.46 11.40 1.07
CA GLU A 197 -3.76 10.13 0.79
C GLU A 197 -4.71 8.95 0.88
N GLN A 198 -5.54 8.91 1.92
CA GLN A 198 -6.55 7.86 2.10
C GLN A 198 -7.60 7.91 0.99
N ALA A 199 -8.11 9.09 0.62
CA ALA A 199 -9.04 9.27 -0.50
C ALA A 199 -8.46 8.73 -1.82
N MET A 200 -7.19 8.96 -2.08
CA MET A 200 -6.50 8.44 -3.26
C MET A 200 -6.30 6.92 -3.20
N LYS A 201 -6.07 6.34 -2.02
CA LYS A 201 -6.04 4.88 -1.82
C LYS A 201 -7.42 4.28 -2.11
N ASN A 202 -8.47 4.83 -1.52
CA ASN A 202 -9.85 4.34 -1.62
C ASN A 202 -10.41 4.42 -3.06
N THR A 203 -9.87 5.32 -3.88
CA THR A 203 -10.29 5.50 -5.28
C THR A 203 -9.33 4.89 -6.31
N GLY A 204 -8.24 4.23 -5.86
CA GLY A 204 -7.24 3.62 -6.75
C GLY A 204 -6.40 4.63 -7.54
N LEU A 205 -6.28 5.88 -7.04
CA LEU A 205 -5.49 6.97 -7.61
C LEU A 205 -4.11 7.12 -6.97
N THR A 206 -3.74 6.29 -6.00
CA THR A 206 -2.46 6.35 -5.27
C THR A 206 -1.24 6.44 -6.19
N HIS A 207 -1.29 5.79 -7.36
CA HIS A 207 -0.19 5.83 -8.33
C HIS A 207 0.05 7.23 -8.92
N LEU A 208 -0.85 8.20 -8.72
CA LEU A 208 -0.70 9.60 -9.12
C LEU A 208 -0.01 10.46 -8.05
N THR A 209 0.07 10.00 -6.79
CA THR A 209 0.81 10.69 -5.71
C THR A 209 2.32 10.55 -5.86
N ALA A 210 2.77 9.70 -6.78
CA ALA A 210 4.17 9.48 -7.09
C ALA A 210 4.44 9.70 -8.56
N VAL A 211 5.70 9.91 -8.90
CA VAL A 211 6.10 9.98 -10.31
C VAL A 211 6.00 8.59 -10.93
N SER A 212 5.18 8.48 -11.97
CA SER A 212 4.92 7.25 -12.69
C SER A 212 5.81 7.10 -13.93
N GLY A 213 5.92 5.86 -14.43
CA GLY A 213 6.57 5.62 -15.73
C GLY A 213 5.93 6.35 -16.91
N ALA A 214 4.66 6.72 -16.81
CA ALA A 214 3.98 7.53 -17.81
C ALA A 214 4.58 8.94 -17.92
N ASN A 215 5.07 9.52 -16.82
CA ASN A 215 5.70 10.86 -16.82
C ASN A 215 6.98 10.88 -17.67
N CYS A 216 7.80 9.80 -17.63
CA CYS A 216 8.93 9.63 -18.55
C CYS A 216 8.48 9.62 -20.01
N SER A 217 7.36 8.96 -20.31
CA SER A 217 6.80 8.89 -21.67
C SER A 217 6.25 10.24 -22.13
N TYR A 218 5.61 11.01 -21.25
CA TYR A 218 5.14 12.37 -21.56
C TYR A 218 6.30 13.32 -21.84
N LEU A 219 7.35 13.26 -21.02
CA LEU A 219 8.56 14.03 -21.23
C LEU A 219 9.23 13.69 -22.54
N LEU A 220 9.44 12.41 -22.83
CA LEU A 220 10.04 11.97 -24.10
C LEU A 220 9.19 12.38 -25.30
N ALA A 221 7.87 12.20 -25.22
CA ALA A 221 6.94 12.64 -26.28
C ALA A 221 7.03 14.15 -26.50
N PHE A 222 7.05 14.94 -25.42
CA PHE A 222 7.20 16.38 -25.50
C PHE A 222 8.53 16.79 -26.18
N ILE A 223 9.67 16.19 -25.77
CA ILE A 223 10.99 16.46 -26.36
C ILE A 223 11.00 16.10 -27.86
N PHE A 224 10.49 14.90 -28.22
CA PHE A 224 10.47 14.49 -29.63
C PHE A 224 9.53 15.31 -30.49
N LEU A 225 8.37 15.72 -29.96
CA LEU A 225 7.44 16.61 -30.68
C LEU A 225 8.06 18.00 -30.87
N SER A 226 8.73 18.54 -29.84
CA SER A 226 9.44 19.82 -29.92
C SER A 226 10.60 19.75 -30.91
N ALA A 227 11.42 18.70 -30.86
CA ALA A 227 12.51 18.48 -31.79
C ALA A 227 11.99 18.37 -33.25
N ARG A 228 10.86 17.69 -33.45
CA ARG A 228 10.21 17.60 -34.76
C ARG A 228 9.68 18.96 -35.24
N ALA A 229 9.06 19.73 -34.36
CA ALA A 229 8.58 21.09 -34.70
C ALA A 229 9.74 22.01 -35.11
N LEU A 230 10.88 21.87 -34.42
CA LEU A 230 12.13 22.58 -34.73
C LEU A 230 12.91 21.98 -35.90
N ARG A 231 12.39 20.93 -36.56
CA ARG A 231 13.01 20.21 -37.68
C ARG A 231 14.43 19.69 -37.34
N MET A 232 14.69 19.32 -36.08
CA MET A 232 15.97 18.78 -35.65
C MET A 232 16.28 17.43 -36.30
N PRO A 233 17.53 17.16 -36.69
CA PRO A 233 17.97 15.84 -37.13
C PRO A 233 17.77 14.78 -36.03
N ARG A 234 17.70 13.49 -36.40
CA ARG A 234 17.40 12.38 -35.46
C ARG A 234 18.42 12.25 -34.34
N VAL A 235 19.72 12.38 -34.64
CA VAL A 235 20.79 12.19 -33.65
C VAL A 235 20.72 13.24 -32.52
N PRO A 236 20.73 14.57 -32.78
CA PRO A 236 20.58 15.55 -31.70
C PRO A 236 19.23 15.46 -30.99
N ALA A 237 18.14 15.06 -31.67
CA ALA A 237 16.85 14.85 -31.01
C ALA A 237 16.91 13.69 -29.99
N VAL A 238 17.59 12.58 -30.31
CA VAL A 238 17.77 11.47 -29.39
C VAL A 238 18.73 11.85 -28.25
N LEU A 239 19.81 12.56 -28.51
CA LEU A 239 20.72 13.04 -27.49
C LEU A 239 19.98 13.97 -26.50
N LEU A 240 19.18 14.91 -27.01
CA LEU A 240 18.35 15.78 -26.18
C LEU A 240 17.35 14.98 -25.33
N ALA A 241 16.72 13.94 -25.92
CA ALA A 241 15.78 13.07 -25.21
C ALA A 241 16.45 12.28 -24.10
N LEU A 242 17.64 11.72 -24.34
CA LEU A 242 18.41 10.98 -23.34
C LEU A 242 18.91 11.90 -22.22
N THR A 243 19.43 13.07 -22.57
CA THR A 243 19.89 14.07 -21.58
C THR A 243 18.71 14.57 -20.72
N GLY A 244 17.58 14.89 -21.35
CA GLY A 244 16.39 15.31 -20.64
C GLY A 244 15.82 14.21 -19.73
N LEU A 245 15.84 12.97 -20.18
CA LEU A 245 15.41 11.83 -19.38
C LEU A 245 16.34 11.59 -18.18
N THR A 246 17.65 11.70 -18.37
CA THR A 246 18.64 11.57 -17.29
C THR A 246 18.47 12.70 -16.27
N ALA A 247 18.35 13.94 -16.72
CA ALA A 247 18.11 15.09 -15.85
C ALA A 247 16.81 14.92 -15.06
N PHE A 248 15.76 14.40 -15.69
CA PHE A 248 14.50 14.11 -15.04
C PHE A 248 14.65 13.04 -13.93
N VAL A 249 15.32 11.93 -14.21
CA VAL A 249 15.55 10.85 -13.20
C VAL A 249 16.36 11.38 -12.02
N LEU A 250 17.39 12.19 -12.27
CA LEU A 250 18.19 12.79 -11.21
C LEU A 250 17.38 13.77 -10.34
N LEU A 251 16.46 14.52 -10.96
CA LEU A 251 15.61 15.49 -10.26
C LEU A 251 14.52 14.81 -9.43
N VAL A 252 13.87 13.80 -10.00
CA VAL A 252 12.74 13.08 -9.37
C VAL A 252 13.22 12.09 -8.31
N ARG A 253 14.45 11.65 -8.36
CA ARG A 253 15.06 10.54 -7.61
C ARG A 253 14.82 9.17 -8.31
N PRO A 254 15.70 8.20 -8.10
CA PRO A 254 15.67 6.92 -8.81
C PRO A 254 14.69 5.90 -8.20
N ASP A 255 13.41 6.22 -8.17
CA ASP A 255 12.37 5.24 -7.79
C ASP A 255 12.34 4.05 -8.77
N PRO A 256 12.04 2.83 -8.30
CA PRO A 256 12.03 1.62 -9.14
C PRO A 256 11.15 1.71 -10.39
N SER A 257 9.98 2.37 -10.28
CA SER A 257 9.06 2.59 -11.40
C SER A 257 9.61 3.58 -12.44
N VAL A 258 10.28 4.63 -11.97
CA VAL A 258 10.93 5.66 -12.80
C VAL A 258 12.16 5.08 -13.50
N LEU A 259 13.01 4.33 -12.78
CA LEU A 259 14.18 3.66 -13.35
C LEU A 259 13.79 2.70 -14.48
N ARG A 260 12.75 1.87 -14.29
CA ARG A 260 12.27 0.96 -15.33
C ARG A 260 11.81 1.74 -16.57
N ALA A 261 11.03 2.78 -16.38
CA ALA A 261 10.53 3.59 -17.49
C ALA A 261 11.66 4.35 -18.18
N ALA A 262 12.67 4.82 -17.44
CA ALA A 262 13.84 5.48 -18.00
C ALA A 262 14.69 4.52 -18.84
N VAL A 263 14.96 3.30 -18.35
CA VAL A 263 15.68 2.28 -19.13
C VAL A 263 14.89 1.90 -20.38
N MET A 264 13.58 1.64 -20.25
CA MET A 264 12.73 1.29 -21.39
C MET A 264 12.61 2.45 -22.40
N GLY A 265 12.44 3.68 -21.92
CA GLY A 265 12.38 4.89 -22.74
C GLY A 265 13.70 5.21 -23.44
N GLY A 266 14.82 5.05 -22.72
CA GLY A 266 16.17 5.22 -23.28
C GLY A 266 16.49 4.21 -24.37
N LEU A 267 16.19 2.92 -24.12
CA LEU A 267 16.32 1.86 -25.13
C LEU A 267 15.40 2.12 -26.35
N GLY A 268 14.19 2.62 -26.10
CA GLY A 268 13.24 3.03 -27.15
C GLY A 268 13.76 4.20 -27.97
N ALA A 269 14.35 5.21 -27.35
CA ALA A 269 14.98 6.36 -28.02
C ALA A 269 16.16 5.91 -28.90
N LEU A 270 16.98 4.97 -28.42
CA LEU A 270 18.08 4.36 -29.20
C LEU A 270 17.55 3.51 -30.36
N ALA A 271 16.43 2.81 -30.17
CA ALA A 271 15.81 2.03 -31.25
C ALA A 271 15.31 2.92 -32.40
N VAL A 272 14.97 4.19 -32.14
CA VAL A 272 14.63 5.17 -33.19
C VAL A 272 15.81 5.44 -34.12
N LEU A 273 17.04 5.45 -33.58
CA LEU A 273 18.26 5.63 -34.40
C LEU A 273 18.48 4.46 -35.36
N SER A 274 18.18 3.23 -34.91
CA SER A 274 18.37 2.01 -35.72
C SER A 274 17.23 1.70 -36.70
N GLY A 275 16.20 2.56 -36.76
CA GLY A 275 15.04 2.37 -37.65
C GLY A 275 14.15 1.16 -37.31
N ARG A 276 14.43 0.50 -36.17
CA ARG A 276 13.68 -0.69 -35.70
C ARG A 276 12.59 -0.24 -34.74
N GLY A 277 11.42 0.09 -35.29
CA GLY A 277 10.24 0.42 -34.48
C GLY A 277 9.44 -0.81 -34.08
N ARG A 278 8.88 -0.80 -32.84
CA ARG A 278 7.76 -1.63 -32.35
C ARG A 278 8.13 -3.03 -31.84
N LEU A 279 8.99 -3.09 -30.83
CA LEU A 279 9.16 -4.31 -30.03
C LEU A 279 8.89 -3.99 -28.53
N SER A 280 7.70 -3.45 -28.21
CA SER A 280 7.39 -3.00 -26.84
C SER A 280 7.59 -4.09 -25.78
N ALA A 281 7.18 -5.33 -26.10
CA ALA A 281 7.40 -6.46 -25.18
C ALA A 281 8.90 -6.80 -25.02
N ALA A 282 9.68 -6.78 -26.10
CA ALA A 282 11.13 -7.04 -26.02
C ALA A 282 11.84 -5.95 -25.21
N LEU A 283 11.44 -4.68 -25.37
CA LEU A 283 11.98 -3.57 -24.58
C LEU A 283 11.61 -3.69 -23.10
N LEU A 284 10.40 -4.15 -22.78
CA LEU A 284 9.99 -4.42 -21.40
C LEU A 284 10.87 -5.51 -20.78
N PHE A 285 10.98 -6.69 -21.42
CA PHE A 285 11.79 -7.79 -20.88
C PHE A 285 13.28 -7.44 -20.77
N LEU A 286 13.81 -6.70 -21.75
CA LEU A 286 15.20 -6.24 -21.70
C LEU A 286 15.41 -5.25 -20.54
N SER A 287 14.49 -4.32 -20.31
CA SER A 287 14.56 -3.38 -19.18
C SER A 287 14.51 -4.09 -17.83
N ILE A 288 13.65 -5.10 -17.69
CA ILE A 288 13.56 -5.93 -16.48
C ILE A 288 14.91 -6.65 -16.27
N SER A 289 15.45 -7.30 -17.31
CA SER A 289 16.72 -8.03 -17.23
C SER A 289 17.88 -7.12 -16.81
N VAL A 290 18.00 -5.94 -17.44
CA VAL A 290 19.04 -4.96 -17.10
C VAL A 290 18.94 -4.52 -15.65
N LEU A 291 17.72 -4.17 -15.18
CA LEU A 291 17.53 -3.68 -13.83
C LEU A 291 17.76 -4.77 -12.76
N LEU A 292 17.30 -6.00 -13.00
CA LEU A 292 17.54 -7.11 -12.08
C LEU A 292 19.01 -7.55 -12.05
N CYS A 293 19.77 -7.36 -13.15
CA CYS A 293 21.22 -7.56 -13.13
C CYS A 293 21.95 -6.48 -12.32
N MET A 294 21.42 -5.25 -12.30
CA MET A 294 22.00 -4.13 -11.52
C MET A 294 21.62 -4.20 -10.04
N ASP A 295 20.36 -4.49 -9.76
CA ASP A 295 19.80 -4.57 -8.41
C ASP A 295 18.79 -5.75 -8.32
N PRO A 296 19.24 -6.93 -7.87
CA PRO A 296 18.37 -8.10 -7.74
C PRO A 296 17.21 -7.92 -6.75
N TRP A 297 17.35 -7.02 -5.76
CA TRP A 297 16.32 -6.77 -4.75
C TRP A 297 15.06 -6.12 -5.30
N LEU A 298 15.13 -5.58 -6.52
CA LEU A 298 13.95 -5.08 -7.21
C LEU A 298 12.88 -6.16 -7.45
N CYS A 299 13.25 -7.45 -7.47
CA CYS A 299 12.29 -8.54 -7.65
C CYS A 299 11.26 -8.64 -6.50
N GLY A 300 11.63 -8.21 -5.28
CA GLY A 300 10.73 -8.13 -4.11
C GLY A 300 10.06 -6.78 -3.95
N ASN A 301 10.38 -5.77 -4.77
CA ASN A 301 9.82 -4.44 -4.63
C ASN A 301 8.45 -4.33 -5.31
N TYR A 302 7.40 -4.10 -4.53
CA TYR A 302 6.02 -4.00 -5.04
C TYR A 302 5.83 -2.90 -6.08
N ALA A 303 6.48 -1.75 -5.95
CA ALA A 303 6.39 -0.68 -6.94
C ALA A 303 6.97 -1.10 -8.30
N PHE A 304 8.06 -1.88 -8.29
CA PHE A 304 8.63 -2.48 -9.50
C PHE A 304 7.70 -3.53 -10.10
N ILE A 305 7.19 -4.46 -9.29
CA ILE A 305 6.29 -5.53 -9.71
C ILE A 305 5.02 -4.96 -10.34
N LEU A 306 4.34 -4.03 -9.66
CA LEU A 306 3.12 -3.37 -10.15
C LEU A 306 3.38 -2.61 -11.47
N SER A 307 4.53 -1.94 -11.57
CA SER A 307 4.90 -1.21 -12.78
C SER A 307 5.13 -2.15 -13.97
N VAL A 308 5.73 -3.33 -13.74
CA VAL A 308 5.89 -4.39 -14.77
C VAL A 308 4.53 -4.96 -15.16
N CYS A 309 3.69 -5.33 -14.19
CA CYS A 309 2.36 -5.88 -14.40
C CYS A 309 1.48 -4.92 -15.21
N ALA A 310 1.42 -3.64 -14.83
CA ALA A 310 0.65 -2.64 -15.55
C ALA A 310 1.11 -2.50 -17.01
N THR A 311 2.43 -2.43 -17.24
CA THR A 311 2.98 -2.30 -18.60
C THR A 311 2.71 -3.55 -19.43
N LEU A 312 2.88 -4.73 -18.84
CA LEU A 312 2.58 -6.01 -19.51
C LEU A 312 1.09 -6.08 -19.88
N GLY A 313 0.20 -5.71 -18.97
CA GLY A 313 -1.24 -5.62 -19.21
C GLY A 313 -1.57 -4.71 -20.40
N LEU A 314 -0.98 -3.53 -20.46
CA LEU A 314 -1.17 -2.59 -21.57
C LEU A 314 -0.67 -3.17 -22.91
N ILE A 315 0.48 -3.85 -22.92
CA ILE A 315 1.04 -4.43 -24.15
C ILE A 315 0.20 -5.61 -24.63
N VAL A 316 -0.19 -6.51 -23.73
CA VAL A 316 -0.90 -7.75 -24.06
C VAL A 316 -2.38 -7.50 -24.29
N LEU A 317 -3.05 -6.80 -23.38
CA LEU A 317 -4.51 -6.69 -23.37
C LEU A 317 -5.03 -5.38 -24.01
N GLY A 318 -4.25 -4.29 -23.95
CA GLY A 318 -4.67 -2.97 -24.43
C GLY A 318 -5.24 -2.98 -25.85
N PRO A 319 -4.53 -3.52 -26.89
CA PRO A 319 -5.06 -3.56 -28.25
C PRO A 319 -6.35 -4.36 -28.41
N HIS A 320 -6.53 -5.41 -27.61
CA HIS A 320 -7.72 -6.27 -27.61
C HIS A 320 -8.90 -5.56 -26.97
N LEU A 321 -8.69 -4.86 -25.84
CA LEU A 321 -9.70 -4.03 -25.18
C LEU A 321 -10.18 -2.90 -26.07
N VAL A 322 -9.26 -2.15 -26.70
CA VAL A 322 -9.64 -1.08 -27.63
C VAL A 322 -10.52 -1.63 -28.74
N ARG A 323 -10.18 -2.81 -29.30
CA ARG A 323 -10.98 -3.44 -30.36
C ARG A 323 -12.39 -3.80 -29.89
N VAL A 324 -12.50 -4.45 -28.72
CA VAL A 324 -13.78 -4.87 -28.15
C VAL A 324 -14.65 -3.67 -27.78
N LEU A 325 -14.08 -2.69 -27.09
CA LEU A 325 -14.79 -1.48 -26.65
C LEU A 325 -15.20 -0.60 -27.82
N SER A 326 -14.40 -0.53 -28.90
CA SER A 326 -14.71 0.26 -30.10
C SER A 326 -15.91 -0.25 -30.88
N MET A 327 -16.44 -1.41 -30.52
CA MET A 327 -17.71 -1.89 -31.11
C MET A 327 -18.92 -1.06 -30.68
N ARG A 328 -18.87 -0.43 -29.51
CA ARG A 328 -19.98 0.33 -28.92
C ARG A 328 -19.60 1.76 -28.55
N LEU A 329 -18.30 2.04 -28.40
CA LEU A 329 -17.78 3.34 -27.97
C LEU A 329 -16.90 3.98 -29.05
N PRO A 330 -16.82 5.30 -29.11
CA PRO A 330 -15.85 6.00 -29.93
C PRO A 330 -14.43 5.54 -29.62
N ARG A 331 -13.55 5.45 -30.61
CA ARG A 331 -12.18 4.93 -30.46
C ARG A 331 -11.37 5.64 -29.37
N TRP A 332 -11.53 6.95 -29.24
CA TRP A 332 -10.83 7.73 -28.21
C TRP A 332 -11.25 7.31 -26.80
N LEU A 333 -12.55 7.08 -26.56
CA LEU A 333 -13.08 6.64 -25.27
C LEU A 333 -12.71 5.17 -25.00
N ALA A 334 -12.77 4.31 -26.02
CA ALA A 334 -12.32 2.94 -25.93
C ALA A 334 -10.82 2.84 -25.54
N ALA A 335 -9.98 3.71 -26.11
CA ALA A 335 -8.57 3.77 -25.76
C ALA A 335 -8.34 4.31 -24.33
N ALA A 336 -9.10 5.33 -23.93
CA ALA A 336 -9.01 5.90 -22.58
C ALA A 336 -9.42 4.89 -21.49
N LEU A 337 -10.46 4.08 -21.73
CA LEU A 337 -10.90 3.02 -20.81
C LEU A 337 -10.00 1.79 -20.84
N ALA A 338 -9.38 1.46 -21.97
CA ALA A 338 -8.53 0.29 -22.09
C ALA A 338 -7.30 0.36 -21.19
N ILE A 339 -6.77 1.56 -20.91
CA ILE A 339 -5.59 1.78 -20.08
C ILE A 339 -5.83 1.36 -18.63
N PRO A 340 -6.79 1.97 -17.90
CA PRO A 340 -7.03 1.60 -16.50
C PRO A 340 -7.54 0.16 -16.35
N ILE A 341 -8.38 -0.34 -17.25
CA ILE A 341 -8.89 -1.72 -17.20
C ILE A 341 -7.75 -2.72 -17.36
N ALA A 342 -6.84 -2.53 -18.33
CA ALA A 342 -5.72 -3.44 -18.55
C ALA A 342 -4.75 -3.42 -17.36
N ALA A 343 -4.44 -2.23 -16.82
CA ALA A 343 -3.59 -2.08 -15.66
C ALA A 343 -4.22 -2.73 -14.42
N GLN A 344 -5.50 -2.45 -14.15
CA GLN A 344 -6.22 -3.01 -13.00
C GLN A 344 -6.22 -4.54 -13.04
N LEU A 345 -6.56 -5.17 -14.17
CA LEU A 345 -6.61 -6.63 -14.27
C LEU A 345 -5.26 -7.30 -14.00
N PHE A 346 -4.16 -6.68 -14.41
CA PHE A 346 -2.82 -7.26 -14.19
C PHE A 346 -2.24 -6.93 -12.82
N CYS A 347 -2.64 -5.81 -12.21
CA CYS A 347 -2.14 -5.38 -10.90
C CYS A 347 -2.97 -5.93 -9.75
N SER A 348 -4.27 -6.20 -9.92
CA SER A 348 -5.18 -6.60 -8.84
C SER A 348 -4.70 -7.79 -8.00
N PRO A 349 -4.11 -8.88 -8.57
CA PRO A 349 -3.61 -9.98 -7.75
C PRO A 349 -2.48 -9.57 -6.78
N VAL A 350 -1.69 -8.56 -7.17
CA VAL A 350 -0.61 -8.03 -6.34
C VAL A 350 -1.14 -6.98 -5.35
N LEU A 351 -2.10 -6.15 -5.80
CA LEU A 351 -2.71 -5.12 -4.95
C LEU A 351 -3.44 -5.73 -3.74
N VAL A 352 -4.10 -6.87 -3.92
CA VAL A 352 -4.81 -7.58 -2.84
C VAL A 352 -3.85 -8.05 -1.73
N LEU A 353 -2.57 -8.31 -2.06
CA LEU A 353 -1.55 -8.60 -1.03
C LEU A 353 -1.22 -7.39 -0.16
N LEU A 354 -1.30 -6.18 -0.72
CA LEU A 354 -0.97 -4.95 -0.03
C LEU A 354 -2.17 -4.37 0.72
N GLN A 355 -3.35 -4.56 0.15
CA GLN A 355 -4.60 -4.05 0.70
C GLN A 355 -5.73 -5.00 0.29
N PRO A 356 -6.34 -5.75 1.24
CA PRO A 356 -7.41 -6.71 0.96
C PRO A 356 -8.76 -6.02 0.73
N GLN A 357 -8.75 -4.97 -0.09
CA GLN A 357 -9.90 -4.16 -0.45
C GLN A 357 -9.84 -3.78 -1.92
N LEU A 358 -11.00 -3.67 -2.57
CA LEU A 358 -11.10 -3.34 -3.97
C LEU A 358 -11.72 -1.96 -4.16
N PRO A 359 -11.00 -1.01 -4.76
CA PRO A 359 -11.55 0.30 -5.11
C PRO A 359 -12.48 0.17 -6.32
N VAL A 360 -13.80 0.18 -6.07
CA VAL A 360 -14.83 -0.02 -7.11
C VAL A 360 -14.81 1.09 -8.16
N TYR A 361 -14.56 2.31 -7.72
CA TYR A 361 -14.55 3.48 -8.60
C TYR A 361 -13.19 3.77 -9.25
N SER A 362 -12.22 2.85 -9.17
CA SER A 362 -10.87 3.03 -9.72
C SER A 362 -10.89 3.38 -11.22
N VAL A 363 -11.67 2.67 -12.03
CA VAL A 363 -11.73 2.91 -13.49
C VAL A 363 -12.35 4.28 -13.82
N PRO A 364 -13.55 4.65 -13.31
CA PRO A 364 -14.12 5.97 -13.58
C PRO A 364 -13.31 7.12 -12.98
N ALA A 365 -12.74 6.98 -11.78
CA ALA A 365 -11.88 7.99 -11.16
C ALA A 365 -10.63 8.24 -12.01
N ASN A 366 -9.99 7.18 -12.50
CA ASN A 366 -8.85 7.28 -13.42
C ASN A 366 -9.23 7.93 -14.75
N LEU A 367 -10.41 7.62 -15.31
CA LEU A 367 -10.88 8.22 -16.56
C LEU A 367 -11.05 9.74 -16.43
N VAL A 368 -11.51 10.23 -15.27
CA VAL A 368 -11.71 11.65 -14.96
C VAL A 368 -10.37 12.35 -14.63
N ALA A 369 -9.48 11.69 -13.89
CA ALA A 369 -8.20 12.25 -13.46
C ALA A 369 -7.14 12.25 -14.60
N ALA A 370 -7.06 11.18 -15.40
CA ALA A 370 -5.99 10.97 -16.38
C ALA A 370 -5.77 12.09 -17.41
N PRO A 371 -6.81 12.80 -17.94
CA PRO A 371 -6.61 13.83 -18.96
C PRO A 371 -5.73 15.00 -18.53
N VAL A 372 -5.70 15.36 -17.23
CA VAL A 372 -4.93 16.50 -16.74
C VAL A 372 -3.48 16.13 -16.40
N VAL A 373 -3.17 14.84 -16.16
CA VAL A 373 -1.85 14.38 -15.72
C VAL A 373 -0.71 14.77 -16.66
N PRO A 374 -0.83 14.65 -18.01
CA PRO A 374 0.22 15.11 -18.91
C PRO A 374 0.53 16.62 -18.81
N ALA A 375 -0.52 17.43 -18.64
CA ALA A 375 -0.39 18.88 -18.45
C ALA A 375 0.30 19.19 -17.11
N VAL A 376 -0.10 18.53 -16.03
CA VAL A 376 0.56 18.67 -14.70
C VAL A 376 2.03 18.31 -14.79
N THR A 377 2.36 17.17 -15.43
CA THR A 377 3.76 16.73 -15.56
C THR A 377 4.60 17.73 -16.34
N ILE A 378 4.15 18.13 -17.54
CA ILE A 378 4.94 19.01 -18.41
C ILE A 378 5.03 20.42 -17.82
N ALA A 379 3.93 20.99 -17.37
CA ALA A 379 3.89 22.32 -16.79
C ALA A 379 4.65 22.35 -15.44
N GLY A 380 4.48 21.31 -14.60
CA GLY A 380 5.19 21.17 -13.35
C GLY A 380 6.71 21.09 -13.55
N MET A 381 7.19 20.26 -14.49
CA MET A 381 8.60 20.16 -14.82
C MET A 381 9.17 21.47 -15.36
N LEU A 382 8.41 22.17 -16.20
CA LEU A 382 8.80 23.51 -16.67
C LEU A 382 8.88 24.50 -15.51
N ALA A 383 7.91 24.47 -14.59
CA ALA A 383 7.91 25.30 -13.40
C ALA A 383 9.12 25.02 -12.50
N VAL A 384 9.50 23.75 -12.28
CA VAL A 384 10.70 23.37 -11.50
C VAL A 384 11.96 24.02 -12.09
N VAL A 385 12.14 23.96 -13.40
CA VAL A 385 13.31 24.56 -14.06
C VAL A 385 13.25 26.10 -13.95
N LEU A 386 12.09 26.69 -14.17
CA LEU A 386 11.92 28.15 -14.17
C LEU A 386 12.01 28.74 -12.76
N VAL A 387 11.56 28.06 -11.71
CA VAL A 387 11.71 28.56 -10.33
C VAL A 387 13.18 28.79 -9.98
N GLY A 388 14.10 27.94 -10.49
CA GLY A 388 15.53 28.11 -10.27
C GLY A 388 16.19 29.17 -11.15
N LEU A 389 15.68 29.37 -12.39
CA LEU A 389 16.31 30.23 -13.39
C LEU A 389 15.66 31.62 -13.50
N ALA A 390 14.35 31.67 -13.47
CA ALA A 390 13.55 32.88 -13.69
C ALA A 390 12.20 32.78 -12.94
N PRO A 391 12.18 33.02 -11.62
CA PRO A 391 11.02 32.75 -10.77
C PRO A 391 9.72 33.43 -11.24
N VAL A 392 9.79 34.61 -11.82
CA VAL A 392 8.64 35.33 -12.35
C VAL A 392 7.96 34.56 -13.51
N LEU A 393 8.77 33.91 -14.35
CA LEU A 393 8.26 33.12 -15.48
C LEU A 393 7.75 31.74 -15.05
N ALA A 394 8.03 31.33 -13.83
CA ALA A 394 7.53 30.05 -13.30
C ALA A 394 6.03 30.11 -12.94
N ALA A 395 5.46 31.27 -12.70
CA ALA A 395 4.09 31.43 -12.23
C ALA A 395 3.04 30.84 -13.18
N PRO A 396 3.03 31.09 -14.50
CA PRO A 396 2.02 30.52 -15.39
C PRO A 396 2.04 28.98 -15.45
N PRO A 397 3.18 28.31 -15.67
CA PRO A 397 3.21 26.83 -15.68
C PRO A 397 2.92 26.23 -14.30
N LEU A 398 3.32 26.89 -13.20
CA LEU A 398 3.00 26.47 -11.86
C LEU A 398 1.47 26.54 -11.59
N LEU A 399 0.80 27.59 -12.01
CA LEU A 399 -0.65 27.73 -11.90
C LEU A 399 -1.39 26.64 -12.70
N LEU A 400 -0.93 26.35 -13.90
CA LEU A 400 -1.52 25.28 -14.72
C LEU A 400 -1.35 23.90 -14.04
N ALA A 401 -0.17 23.63 -13.50
CA ALA A 401 0.11 22.40 -12.78
C ALA A 401 -0.71 22.31 -11.49
N ALA A 402 -0.85 23.41 -10.74
CA ALA A 402 -1.64 23.48 -9.52
C ALA A 402 -3.15 23.26 -9.79
N ALA A 403 -3.69 23.85 -10.85
CA ALA A 403 -5.08 23.61 -11.27
C ALA A 403 -5.33 22.13 -11.59
N GLY A 404 -4.38 21.47 -12.26
CA GLY A 404 -4.47 20.03 -12.53
C GLY A 404 -4.34 19.19 -11.26
N GLY A 405 -3.46 19.55 -10.33
CA GLY A 405 -3.33 18.90 -9.01
C GLY A 405 -4.63 19.01 -8.21
N TRP A 406 -5.21 20.22 -8.15
CA TRP A 406 -6.51 20.44 -7.54
C TRP A 406 -7.61 19.57 -8.15
N TRP A 407 -7.64 19.44 -9.49
CA TRP A 407 -8.60 18.59 -10.18
C TRP A 407 -8.48 17.12 -9.76
N VAL A 408 -7.25 16.61 -9.64
CA VAL A 408 -7.00 15.22 -9.21
C VAL A 408 -7.44 15.04 -7.75
N ALA A 409 -7.09 15.96 -6.84
CA ALA A 409 -7.51 15.91 -5.45
C ALA A 409 -9.03 15.94 -5.32
N LYS A 410 -9.69 16.86 -6.04
CA LYS A 410 -11.16 16.96 -6.06
C LYS A 410 -11.82 15.68 -6.59
N THR A 411 -11.23 15.05 -7.62
CA THR A 411 -11.71 13.78 -8.17
C THR A 411 -11.61 12.68 -7.11
N ALA A 412 -10.47 12.54 -6.40
CA ALA A 412 -10.30 11.55 -5.35
C ALA A 412 -11.35 11.70 -4.25
N ARG A 413 -11.47 12.88 -3.64
CA ARG A 413 -12.45 13.15 -2.58
C ARG A 413 -13.90 12.95 -3.03
N SER A 414 -14.21 13.30 -4.30
CA SER A 414 -15.58 13.14 -4.84
C SER A 414 -15.97 11.68 -5.03
N PHE A 415 -15.06 10.82 -5.50
CA PHE A 415 -15.33 9.39 -5.67
C PHE A 415 -15.26 8.62 -4.35
N GLU A 416 -14.44 9.07 -3.38
CA GLU A 416 -14.40 8.50 -2.03
C GLU A 416 -15.73 8.70 -1.30
N SER A 417 -16.35 9.88 -1.42
CA SER A 417 -17.63 10.19 -0.76
C SER A 417 -18.84 9.42 -1.30
N VAL A 418 -18.67 8.66 -2.41
CA VAL A 418 -19.73 7.82 -2.97
C VAL A 418 -19.85 6.53 -2.18
N PRO A 419 -21.05 6.14 -1.69
CA PRO A 419 -21.23 4.90 -0.96
C PRO A 419 -20.71 3.67 -1.71
N GLY A 420 -20.02 2.77 -1.01
CA GLY A 420 -19.45 1.55 -1.61
C GLY A 420 -18.18 1.78 -2.43
N ALA A 421 -17.41 2.80 -2.13
CA ALA A 421 -16.13 3.08 -2.78
C ALA A 421 -15.12 1.94 -2.62
N LEU A 422 -15.13 1.27 -1.47
CA LEU A 422 -14.30 0.11 -1.15
C LEU A 422 -15.16 -1.12 -0.91
N VAL A 423 -14.66 -2.25 -1.34
CA VAL A 423 -15.26 -3.57 -1.07
C VAL A 423 -14.20 -4.47 -0.48
N ALA A 424 -14.48 -5.04 0.68
CA ALA A 424 -13.61 -6.00 1.31
C ALA A 424 -13.37 -7.22 0.40
N TRP A 425 -12.16 -7.73 0.40
CA TRP A 425 -11.75 -8.92 -0.35
C TRP A 425 -11.05 -9.89 0.59
N PRO A 426 -11.21 -11.22 0.42
CA PRO A 426 -10.54 -12.19 1.28
C PRO A 426 -9.03 -11.98 1.34
N GLU A 427 -8.47 -12.06 2.54
CA GLU A 427 -7.06 -11.89 2.80
C GLU A 427 -6.23 -13.14 2.47
N GLY A 428 -4.92 -12.98 2.45
CA GLY A 428 -3.96 -14.07 2.32
C GLY A 428 -3.95 -14.75 0.95
N SER A 429 -3.44 -15.98 0.93
CA SER A 429 -3.22 -16.75 -0.30
C SER A 429 -4.52 -17.11 -1.04
N LEU A 430 -5.63 -17.30 -0.32
CA LEU A 430 -6.94 -17.57 -0.92
C LEU A 430 -7.44 -16.37 -1.71
N GLY A 431 -7.36 -15.16 -1.14
CA GLY A 431 -7.76 -13.93 -1.82
C GLY A 431 -6.96 -13.68 -3.09
N VAL A 432 -5.64 -13.89 -3.05
CA VAL A 432 -4.76 -13.80 -4.22
C VAL A 432 -5.13 -14.82 -5.28
N LEU A 433 -5.40 -16.07 -4.90
CA LEU A 433 -5.80 -17.12 -5.84
C LEU A 433 -7.12 -16.77 -6.53
N LEU A 434 -8.14 -16.37 -5.77
CA LEU A 434 -9.44 -15.97 -6.30
C LEU A 434 -9.31 -14.78 -7.24
N MET A 435 -8.54 -13.75 -6.86
CA MET A 435 -8.30 -12.57 -7.70
C MET A 435 -7.57 -12.95 -8.99
N SER A 436 -6.57 -13.83 -8.91
CA SER A 436 -5.84 -14.32 -10.08
C SER A 436 -6.74 -15.10 -11.03
N MET A 437 -7.66 -15.91 -10.51
CA MET A 437 -8.65 -16.63 -11.31
C MET A 437 -9.64 -15.67 -11.98
N CYS A 438 -10.17 -14.69 -11.27
CA CYS A 438 -11.09 -13.68 -11.81
C CYS A 438 -10.41 -12.84 -12.91
N ALA A 439 -9.18 -12.37 -12.65
CA ALA A 439 -8.39 -11.61 -13.63
C ALA A 439 -8.08 -12.47 -14.85
N GLY A 440 -7.62 -13.71 -14.67
CA GLY A 440 -7.34 -14.65 -15.74
C GLY A 440 -8.56 -14.98 -16.60
N ALA A 441 -9.70 -15.23 -15.97
CA ALA A 441 -10.98 -15.45 -16.67
C ALA A 441 -11.39 -14.23 -17.51
N SER A 442 -11.23 -13.02 -16.94
CA SER A 442 -11.50 -11.75 -17.63
C SER A 442 -10.60 -11.55 -18.85
N VAL A 443 -9.31 -11.83 -18.71
CA VAL A 443 -8.33 -11.76 -19.82
C VAL A 443 -8.71 -12.74 -20.93
N VAL A 444 -9.00 -14.00 -20.59
CA VAL A 444 -9.41 -15.01 -21.57
C VAL A 444 -10.70 -14.60 -22.29
N GLY A 445 -11.69 -14.07 -21.54
CA GLY A 445 -12.94 -13.56 -22.10
C GLY A 445 -12.73 -12.43 -23.10
N ILE A 446 -11.90 -11.44 -22.76
CA ILE A 446 -11.57 -10.31 -23.65
C ILE A 446 -10.83 -10.78 -24.91
N LEU A 447 -9.86 -11.69 -24.78
CA LEU A 447 -9.14 -12.24 -25.92
C LEU A 447 -10.08 -13.04 -26.86
N TYR A 448 -11.00 -13.80 -26.28
CA TYR A 448 -12.00 -14.54 -27.06
C TYR A 448 -12.94 -13.62 -27.83
N LEU A 449 -13.50 -12.61 -27.14
CA LEU A 449 -14.35 -11.61 -27.79
C LEU A 449 -13.63 -10.86 -28.92
N SER A 450 -12.38 -10.46 -28.66
CA SER A 450 -11.52 -9.79 -29.64
C SER A 450 -11.26 -10.64 -30.90
N ARG A 451 -11.13 -11.96 -30.76
CA ARG A 451 -10.97 -12.89 -31.91
C ARG A 451 -12.27 -13.02 -32.72
N ARG A 452 -13.41 -13.09 -32.06
CA ARG A 452 -14.72 -13.14 -32.73
C ARG A 452 -14.99 -11.90 -33.57
N THR A 453 -14.63 -10.72 -33.06
CA THR A 453 -14.80 -9.48 -33.80
C THR A 453 -13.90 -9.38 -35.03
N ALA A 454 -12.68 -9.96 -34.98
CA ALA A 454 -11.80 -10.04 -36.14
C ALA A 454 -12.34 -10.98 -37.21
N GLY A 455 -12.90 -12.14 -36.84
CA GLY A 455 -13.50 -13.09 -37.77
C GLY A 455 -14.72 -12.54 -38.53
N GLY A 456 -15.59 -11.76 -37.85
CA GLY A 456 -16.77 -11.14 -38.49
C GLY A 456 -16.44 -10.09 -39.53
N VAL A 457 -15.35 -9.33 -39.33
CA VAL A 457 -14.88 -8.33 -40.32
C VAL A 457 -14.32 -9.01 -41.55
N PHE A 458 -13.60 -10.13 -41.42
CA PHE A 458 -13.09 -10.91 -42.56
C PHE A 458 -14.23 -11.61 -43.35
N ALA A 459 -15.26 -12.13 -42.65
CA ALA A 459 -16.41 -12.72 -43.30
C ALA A 459 -17.19 -11.69 -44.11
N GLY A 460 -17.43 -10.51 -43.57
CA GLY A 460 -18.11 -9.41 -44.30
C GLY A 460 -17.29 -8.83 -45.47
N TRP A 461 -15.95 -8.94 -45.41
CA TRP A 461 -15.09 -8.59 -46.58
C TRP A 461 -15.12 -9.70 -47.65
N ALA A 462 -15.13 -10.96 -47.25
CA ALA A 462 -15.23 -12.09 -48.16
C ALA A 462 -16.61 -12.14 -48.86
N GLU A 463 -17.69 -11.81 -48.17
CA GLU A 463 -19.04 -11.67 -48.76
C GLU A 463 -19.14 -10.50 -49.73
N ARG A 464 -18.51 -9.35 -49.44
CA ARG A 464 -18.48 -8.21 -50.37
C ARG A 464 -17.60 -8.49 -51.60
N ALA A 465 -16.44 -9.14 -51.41
CA ALA A 465 -15.59 -9.54 -52.50
C ALA A 465 -16.27 -10.59 -53.43
N ASN A 466 -17.05 -11.52 -52.86
CA ASN A 466 -17.83 -12.49 -53.60
C ASN A 466 -19.13 -11.91 -54.17
N GLY A 467 -19.63 -10.79 -53.65
CA GLY A 467 -20.77 -10.08 -54.12
C GLY A 467 -20.49 -9.18 -55.36
N GLU A 468 -19.25 -8.67 -55.47
CA GLU A 468 -18.80 -7.91 -56.62
C GLU A 468 -18.47 -8.77 -57.85
N GLU A 469 -18.21 -10.08 -57.70
CA GLU A 469 -18.04 -11.03 -58.81
C GLU A 469 -19.35 -11.58 -59.40
N ARG A 470 -20.52 -11.23 -58.86
CA ARG A 470 -21.86 -11.61 -59.38
C ARG A 470 -22.64 -10.48 -60.00
N ALA A 471 -22.02 -9.48 -60.59
CA ALA A 471 -22.64 -8.51 -61.47
C ALA A 471 -22.61 -9.03 -62.90
N GLU A 472 -23.74 -9.52 -63.33
CA GLU A 472 -24.38 -9.79 -64.62
C GLU A 472 -23.47 -9.86 -65.89
N PRO A 473 -23.66 -10.89 -66.76
CA PRO A 473 -23.20 -10.83 -68.14
C PRO A 473 -24.14 -9.95 -68.96
N VAL A 474 -23.67 -8.81 -69.36
CA VAL A 474 -24.33 -8.00 -70.42
C VAL A 474 -23.96 -8.67 -71.73
N ASN A 475 -24.99 -9.24 -72.39
CA ASN A 475 -24.95 -9.61 -73.82
C ASN A 475 -24.80 -8.35 -74.68
N GLY A 476 -23.83 -8.39 -75.62
CA GLY A 476 -23.61 -7.35 -76.58
C GLY A 476 -22.61 -7.87 -77.63
N GLU A 477 -23.15 -8.35 -78.73
CA GLU A 477 -22.44 -8.72 -79.97
C GLU A 477 -21.76 -7.50 -80.59
N ASP A 478 -20.75 -7.85 -81.43
CA ASP A 478 -20.10 -7.09 -82.49
C ASP A 478 -19.08 -5.99 -82.13
N ASP A 479 -17.83 -6.19 -82.41
CA ASP A 479 -17.15 -5.85 -83.66
C ASP A 479 -15.63 -6.15 -83.57
N ALA A 480 -15.16 -6.66 -84.67
CA ALA A 480 -13.78 -7.02 -84.89
C ALA A 480 -12.92 -5.79 -85.22
N ASP A 481 -11.66 -5.99 -85.04
CA ASP A 481 -10.50 -5.40 -85.74
C ASP A 481 -9.77 -4.25 -85.05
N GLN A 482 -8.53 -4.45 -84.93
CA GLN A 482 -7.32 -3.66 -85.05
C GLN A 482 -6.32 -3.73 -83.89
N ARG A 483 -5.37 -4.68 -84.16
CA ARG A 483 -3.90 -4.45 -84.17
C ARG A 483 -3.21 -3.57 -83.18
N ASP A 484 -2.37 -4.29 -82.53
CA ASP A 484 -0.90 -4.02 -82.45
C ASP A 484 -0.34 -2.97 -81.47
N ARG A 485 0.62 -3.52 -80.76
CA ARG A 485 1.89 -2.94 -80.29
C ARG A 485 2.00 -2.36 -78.89
N HIS A 486 2.92 -3.05 -78.25
CA HIS A 486 3.96 -2.59 -77.39
C HIS A 486 3.80 -2.58 -75.86
N THR A 487 4.69 -3.39 -75.37
CA THR A 487 5.65 -3.22 -74.27
C THR A 487 5.28 -3.82 -72.91
N GLY A 488 6.08 -4.81 -72.66
CA GLY A 488 6.18 -5.57 -71.41
C GLY A 488 6.50 -4.73 -70.20
N ALA A 489 5.76 -5.01 -69.16
CA ALA A 489 6.22 -4.82 -67.82
C ALA A 489 5.86 -6.06 -67.02
N ARG A 490 6.84 -6.93 -66.85
CA ARG A 490 6.77 -8.08 -65.98
C ARG A 490 6.55 -7.58 -64.54
N ARG A 491 5.30 -7.64 -64.05
CA ARG A 491 5.04 -7.64 -62.62
C ARG A 491 5.29 -9.03 -62.06
N ARG A 492 6.41 -9.17 -61.37
CA ARG A 492 6.65 -10.33 -60.49
C ARG A 492 5.62 -10.31 -59.37
N ALA A 493 4.67 -11.20 -59.43
CA ALA A 493 3.83 -11.55 -58.28
C ALA A 493 4.75 -12.24 -57.25
N SER A 494 5.02 -11.54 -56.17
CA SER A 494 5.65 -12.10 -54.99
C SER A 494 4.64 -12.98 -54.27
N THR A 495 4.75 -14.30 -54.42
CA THR A 495 4.04 -15.28 -53.61
C THR A 495 4.67 -15.29 -52.23
N ALA A 496 4.12 -14.45 -51.28
CA ALA A 496 4.42 -14.59 -49.87
C ALA A 496 3.64 -15.80 -49.33
N ASN A 497 4.35 -16.85 -49.02
CA ASN A 497 3.87 -18.04 -48.38
C ASN A 497 3.65 -17.79 -46.87
N PRO A 498 2.43 -17.82 -46.31
CA PRO A 498 2.23 -17.71 -44.86
C PRO A 498 2.15 -19.12 -44.24
N ARG A 499 3.29 -19.75 -44.08
CA ARG A 499 3.39 -20.93 -43.20
C ARG A 499 4.27 -20.61 -41.98
N ALA A 500 3.68 -20.03 -40.96
CA ALA A 500 4.11 -20.18 -39.58
C ALA A 500 2.90 -20.67 -38.79
N GLY A 501 2.82 -22.02 -38.73
CA GLY A 501 1.78 -22.67 -37.95
C GLY A 501 2.05 -22.49 -36.45
N PHE A 502 1.13 -21.87 -35.75
CA PHE A 502 0.87 -22.17 -34.35
C PHE A 502 -0.35 -23.07 -34.33
N ALA A 503 -0.20 -24.26 -33.74
CA ALA A 503 -1.22 -25.28 -33.66
C ALA A 503 -2.51 -24.66 -33.06
N GLY A 504 -3.56 -24.62 -33.90
CA GLY A 504 -4.87 -24.19 -33.51
C GLY A 504 -5.47 -25.19 -32.53
N TRP A 505 -5.65 -24.80 -31.31
CA TRP A 505 -6.59 -25.45 -30.43
C TRP A 505 -8.00 -25.09 -30.87
N TYR A 506 -8.65 -26.03 -31.57
CA TYR A 506 -10.03 -25.98 -32.02
C TYR A 506 -10.92 -26.23 -30.79
N PHE A 507 -11.55 -25.17 -30.22
CA PHE A 507 -12.67 -25.32 -29.31
C PHE A 507 -13.98 -25.13 -30.10
N PRO A 508 -14.86 -26.13 -30.14
CA PRO A 508 -16.15 -26.01 -30.83
C PRO A 508 -17.07 -25.05 -30.07
N HIS A 509 -17.92 -24.37 -30.83
CA HIS A 509 -18.92 -23.43 -30.42
C HIS A 509 -19.68 -23.83 -29.14
N ARG A 510 -19.39 -23.21 -27.99
CA ARG A 510 -20.19 -23.35 -26.79
C ARG A 510 -20.66 -21.98 -26.31
N PRO A 511 -21.97 -21.75 -26.16
CA PRO A 511 -22.54 -20.49 -25.67
C PRO A 511 -22.07 -20.14 -24.24
N TRP A 512 -21.62 -21.13 -23.48
CA TRP A 512 -21.07 -21.01 -22.14
C TRP A 512 -19.80 -20.14 -22.03
N VAL A 513 -18.98 -20.06 -23.09
CA VAL A 513 -17.76 -19.23 -23.07
C VAL A 513 -18.12 -17.73 -23.23
N ALA A 514 -19.20 -17.44 -24.00
CA ALA A 514 -19.70 -16.06 -24.11
C ALA A 514 -20.43 -15.63 -22.82
N ALA A 515 -21.12 -16.55 -22.16
CA ALA A 515 -21.72 -16.34 -20.83
C ALA A 515 -20.63 -16.16 -19.76
N GLY A 516 -19.54 -16.92 -19.81
CA GLY A 516 -18.37 -16.75 -18.94
C GLY A 516 -17.65 -15.39 -19.14
N ALA A 517 -17.55 -14.91 -20.38
CA ALA A 517 -16.94 -13.62 -20.66
C ALA A 517 -17.84 -12.42 -20.28
N ALA A 518 -19.17 -12.56 -20.41
CA ALA A 518 -20.11 -11.59 -19.88
C ALA A 518 -20.19 -11.64 -18.34
N ALA A 519 -20.15 -12.85 -17.77
CA ALA A 519 -20.07 -13.06 -16.33
C ALA A 519 -18.77 -12.49 -15.75
N SER A 520 -17.62 -12.58 -16.42
CA SER A 520 -16.34 -12.04 -15.90
C SER A 520 -16.22 -10.51 -15.95
N LEU A 521 -17.04 -9.83 -16.76
CA LEU A 521 -17.21 -8.37 -16.69
C LEU A 521 -18.23 -7.94 -15.62
N VAL A 522 -19.14 -8.86 -15.22
CA VAL A 522 -20.20 -8.65 -14.22
C VAL A 522 -19.80 -9.29 -12.87
N LEU A 523 -18.91 -10.29 -12.86
CA LEU A 523 -18.49 -11.03 -11.67
C LEU A 523 -17.81 -10.20 -10.59
N PRO A 524 -17.01 -9.13 -10.84
CA PRO A 524 -16.61 -8.26 -9.75
C PRO A 524 -17.81 -7.59 -9.07
N GLY A 525 -18.79 -7.11 -9.84
CA GLY A 525 -20.03 -6.57 -9.31
C GLY A 525 -20.96 -7.66 -8.75
N GLY A 526 -21.03 -8.82 -9.37
CA GLY A 526 -21.82 -9.96 -8.94
C GLY A 526 -21.22 -10.73 -7.77
N ALA A 527 -19.88 -10.81 -7.68
CA ALA A 527 -19.18 -11.36 -6.51
C ALA A 527 -19.31 -10.42 -5.31
N VAL A 528 -19.36 -9.10 -5.54
CA VAL A 528 -19.68 -8.10 -4.53
C VAL A 528 -21.12 -8.22 -4.04
N LEU A 529 -22.07 -8.40 -4.95
CA LEU A 529 -23.48 -8.65 -4.60
C LEU A 529 -23.69 -10.03 -3.97
N ALA A 530 -22.96 -11.06 -4.42
CA ALA A 530 -22.98 -12.39 -3.83
C ALA A 530 -22.23 -12.46 -2.51
N ALA A 531 -21.13 -11.72 -2.36
CA ALA A 531 -20.43 -11.57 -1.07
C ALA A 531 -21.27 -10.78 -0.07
N ARG A 532 -22.03 -9.74 -0.50
CA ARG A 532 -23.03 -9.07 0.34
C ARG A 532 -24.25 -9.93 0.63
N ALA A 533 -24.64 -10.83 -0.27
CA ALA A 533 -25.74 -11.77 -0.05
C ALA A 533 -25.33 -13.01 0.75
N LEU A 534 -24.02 -13.32 0.79
CA LEU A 534 -23.41 -14.40 1.60
C LEU A 534 -22.86 -13.88 2.93
N GLN A 535 -22.42 -12.63 3.00
CA GLN A 535 -22.39 -11.83 4.21
C GLN A 535 -23.87 -11.45 4.38
N GLY A 536 -24.65 -12.26 5.08
CA GLY A 536 -25.98 -11.86 5.53
C GLY A 536 -25.91 -10.43 6.01
N GLU A 537 -27.02 -9.68 5.97
CA GLU A 537 -27.09 -8.43 6.74
C GLU A 537 -26.39 -8.68 8.06
N PRO A 538 -25.52 -7.76 8.58
CA PRO A 538 -24.88 -8.00 9.85
C PRO A 538 -26.00 -8.45 10.75
N GLY A 539 -26.07 -9.77 10.98
CA GLY A 539 -27.05 -10.35 11.84
C GLY A 539 -26.81 -9.58 13.10
N GLN A 540 -27.82 -8.92 13.60
CA GLN A 540 -27.91 -8.59 14.98
C GLN A 540 -27.57 -9.90 15.71
N GLU A 541 -26.27 -10.09 16.01
CA GLU A 541 -25.87 -11.00 17.05
C GLU A 541 -26.31 -10.30 18.32
N ASP A 542 -27.59 -10.53 18.64
CA ASP A 542 -28.31 -9.87 19.74
C ASP A 542 -27.72 -10.20 21.12
N GLU A 543 -26.56 -10.83 21.22
CA GLU A 543 -26.09 -11.47 22.44
C GLU A 543 -24.70 -11.07 22.91
N TRP A 544 -23.92 -10.25 22.16
CA TRP A 544 -22.61 -9.85 22.64
C TRP A 544 -22.69 -8.94 23.87
N MET A 545 -21.78 -9.14 24.84
CA MET A 545 -21.72 -8.34 26.07
C MET A 545 -20.49 -7.45 26.09
N VAL A 546 -19.33 -7.97 25.71
CA VAL A 546 -18.05 -7.28 25.67
C VAL A 546 -17.36 -7.63 24.36
N ALA A 547 -16.80 -6.65 23.69
CA ALA A 547 -15.97 -6.84 22.52
C ALA A 547 -14.56 -6.28 22.76
N ALA A 548 -13.54 -7.04 22.38
CA ALA A 548 -12.18 -6.56 22.21
C ALA A 548 -11.96 -6.35 20.72
N CYS A 549 -11.94 -5.11 20.27
CA CYS A 549 -11.75 -4.74 18.88
C CYS A 549 -10.29 -4.97 18.45
N ASP A 550 -10.05 -5.55 17.28
CA ASP A 550 -8.73 -5.60 16.68
C ASP A 550 -8.37 -4.20 16.15
N VAL A 551 -7.76 -3.42 17.01
CA VAL A 551 -7.29 -2.06 16.71
C VAL A 551 -5.79 -2.03 16.37
N GLY A 552 -5.19 -3.20 16.12
CA GLY A 552 -3.74 -3.36 16.01
C GLY A 552 -3.08 -3.28 17.38
N GLN A 553 -1.87 -2.68 17.45
CA GLN A 553 -1.23 -2.45 18.75
C GLN A 553 -1.95 -1.32 19.47
N GLY A 554 -2.50 -1.61 20.66
CA GLY A 554 -3.29 -0.68 21.45
C GLY A 554 -4.53 -1.32 22.06
N ASP A 555 -5.32 -0.54 22.77
CA ASP A 555 -6.58 -0.98 23.38
C ASP A 555 -7.79 -0.39 22.65
N GLY A 556 -8.82 -1.21 22.46
CA GLY A 556 -10.12 -0.79 21.98
C GLY A 556 -11.19 -1.79 22.42
N PHE A 557 -12.08 -1.39 23.31
CA PHE A 557 -13.12 -2.24 23.84
C PHE A 557 -14.49 -1.59 23.73
N ALA A 558 -15.51 -2.40 23.44
CA ALA A 558 -16.90 -1.98 23.49
C ALA A 558 -17.66 -2.88 24.47
N ILE A 559 -18.50 -2.28 25.32
CA ILE A 559 -19.36 -2.96 26.28
C ILE A 559 -20.80 -2.58 25.94
N ARG A 560 -21.65 -3.56 25.68
CA ARG A 560 -23.02 -3.35 25.25
C ARG A 560 -23.83 -2.68 26.33
N ALA A 561 -24.35 -1.50 26.06
CA ALA A 561 -25.20 -0.71 26.96
C ALA A 561 -26.69 -0.82 26.60
N GLY A 562 -27.00 -1.12 25.35
CA GLY A 562 -28.35 -1.26 24.78
C GLY A 562 -28.34 -1.90 23.41
N PRO A 563 -29.46 -1.91 22.70
CA PRO A 563 -29.55 -2.56 21.38
C PRO A 563 -28.61 -2.01 20.34
N ASP A 564 -28.37 -0.68 20.34
CA ASP A 564 -27.51 0.05 19.43
C ASP A 564 -26.57 1.01 20.16
N SER A 565 -26.37 0.78 21.48
CA SER A 565 -25.52 1.64 22.32
C SER A 565 -24.47 0.84 23.09
N ALA A 566 -23.32 1.48 23.33
CA ALA A 566 -22.20 0.90 24.04
C ALA A 566 -21.48 1.91 24.94
N VAL A 567 -20.77 1.38 25.96
CA VAL A 567 -19.63 2.06 26.60
C VAL A 567 -18.39 1.64 25.83
N VAL A 568 -17.56 2.60 25.44
CA VAL A 568 -16.31 2.37 24.72
C VAL A 568 -15.14 2.72 25.64
N ILE A 569 -14.17 1.81 25.76
CA ILE A 569 -12.95 2.01 26.55
C ILE A 569 -11.77 1.90 25.61
N ASP A 570 -11.06 3.01 25.42
CA ASP A 570 -9.99 3.22 24.47
C ASP A 570 -10.41 2.99 22.99
N ALA A 571 -9.59 3.41 22.06
CA ALA A 571 -9.94 3.43 20.63
C ALA A 571 -8.80 2.96 19.69
N GLY A 572 -7.67 2.50 20.26
CA GLY A 572 -6.49 2.15 19.47
C GLY A 572 -5.73 3.36 18.93
N GLY A 573 -4.74 3.09 18.09
CA GLY A 573 -3.86 4.11 17.52
C GLY A 573 -4.37 4.75 16.23
N GLU A 574 -5.32 4.11 15.54
CA GLU A 574 -5.82 4.55 14.23
C GLU A 574 -7.36 4.52 14.16
N PRO A 575 -8.00 5.49 13.48
CA PRO A 575 -9.46 5.61 13.45
C PRO A 575 -10.18 4.44 12.74
N GLY A 576 -9.60 3.92 11.65
CA GLY A 576 -10.27 2.96 10.79
C GLY A 576 -10.66 1.64 11.45
N PRO A 577 -9.77 0.95 12.19
CA PRO A 577 -10.07 -0.31 12.85
C PRO A 577 -11.19 -0.21 13.88
N MET A 578 -11.18 0.86 14.69
CA MET A 578 -12.22 1.08 15.71
C MET A 578 -13.58 1.42 15.07
N ASP A 579 -13.60 2.25 14.02
CA ASP A 579 -14.80 2.54 13.24
C ASP A 579 -15.44 1.27 12.68
N ALA A 580 -14.64 0.43 12.02
CA ALA A 580 -15.06 -0.83 11.45
C ALA A 580 -15.58 -1.84 12.49
N CYS A 581 -14.97 -1.89 13.68
CA CYS A 581 -15.42 -2.72 14.79
C CYS A 581 -16.79 -2.28 15.28
N LEU A 582 -16.96 -1.00 15.60
CA LEU A 582 -18.21 -0.45 16.12
C LEU A 582 -19.36 -0.55 15.10
N ASP A 583 -19.07 -0.41 13.79
CA ASP A 583 -20.06 -0.62 12.73
C ASP A 583 -20.55 -2.07 12.69
N ARG A 584 -19.63 -3.04 12.81
CA ARG A 584 -19.98 -4.47 12.87
C ARG A 584 -20.80 -4.83 14.09
N LEU A 585 -20.51 -4.22 15.22
CA LEU A 585 -21.26 -4.40 16.47
C LEU A 585 -22.63 -3.68 16.45
N GLY A 586 -22.93 -2.90 15.40
CA GLY A 586 -24.18 -2.14 15.27
C GLY A 586 -24.28 -0.93 16.20
N VAL A 587 -23.16 -0.45 16.75
CA VAL A 587 -23.13 0.66 17.69
C VAL A 587 -23.38 1.99 16.99
N ARG A 588 -24.41 2.69 17.35
CA ARG A 588 -24.78 4.04 16.86
C ARG A 588 -24.64 5.12 17.92
N THR A 589 -24.75 4.73 19.18
CA THR A 589 -24.64 5.64 20.32
C THR A 589 -23.56 5.14 21.27
N VAL A 590 -22.61 6.00 21.59
CA VAL A 590 -21.62 5.76 22.64
C VAL A 590 -22.06 6.51 23.87
N GLU A 591 -22.60 5.78 24.83
CA GLU A 591 -23.11 6.33 26.09
C GLU A 591 -21.99 6.97 26.92
N PHE A 592 -20.84 6.31 26.95
CA PHE A 592 -19.66 6.76 27.64
C PHE A 592 -18.40 6.31 26.91
N LEU A 593 -17.60 7.26 26.46
CA LEU A 593 -16.29 7.04 25.88
C LEU A 593 -15.22 7.31 26.93
N VAL A 594 -14.42 6.32 27.23
CA VAL A 594 -13.36 6.39 28.23
C VAL A 594 -12.00 6.28 27.57
N PHE A 595 -11.06 7.18 27.88
CA PHE A 595 -9.64 7.03 27.59
C PHE A 595 -8.92 6.75 28.90
N THR A 596 -8.33 5.55 28.99
CA THR A 596 -7.69 5.10 30.22
C THR A 596 -6.48 5.95 30.57
N HIS A 597 -5.70 6.34 29.55
CA HIS A 597 -4.56 7.26 29.68
C HIS A 597 -4.22 7.91 28.33
N ALA A 598 -3.30 8.87 28.32
CA ALA A 598 -3.06 9.71 27.15
C ALA A 598 -1.90 9.22 26.26
N HIS A 599 -1.80 7.91 26.01
CA HIS A 599 -0.94 7.36 24.95
C HIS A 599 -1.72 7.19 23.64
N LEU A 600 -1.00 7.37 22.51
CA LEU A 600 -1.62 7.40 21.18
C LEU A 600 -2.34 6.10 20.82
N ASP A 601 -1.82 4.95 21.24
CA ASP A 601 -2.40 3.63 21.04
C ASP A 601 -3.66 3.34 21.87
N HIS A 602 -4.14 4.32 22.65
CA HIS A 602 -5.40 4.31 23.38
C HIS A 602 -6.38 5.35 22.84
N TYR A 603 -5.91 6.56 22.44
CA TYR A 603 -6.81 7.62 22.01
C TYR A 603 -6.74 7.96 20.50
N GLY A 604 -5.71 7.52 19.79
CA GLY A 604 -5.49 7.89 18.37
C GLY A 604 -6.62 7.49 17.43
N GLY A 605 -7.39 6.47 17.79
CA GLY A 605 -8.58 6.02 17.07
C GLY A 605 -9.87 6.78 17.42
N ALA A 606 -9.83 7.82 18.24
CA ALA A 606 -11.03 8.55 18.71
C ALA A 606 -11.90 9.07 17.56
N ALA A 607 -11.30 9.57 16.48
CA ALA A 607 -12.05 10.00 15.30
C ALA A 607 -12.89 8.88 14.68
N GLY A 608 -12.44 7.60 14.76
CA GLY A 608 -13.22 6.44 14.35
C GLY A 608 -14.44 6.18 15.24
N VAL A 609 -14.32 6.39 16.54
CA VAL A 609 -15.46 6.32 17.47
C VAL A 609 -16.49 7.40 17.15
N LEU A 610 -16.04 8.61 16.81
CA LEU A 610 -16.89 9.75 16.47
C LEU A 610 -17.53 9.65 15.07
N SER A 611 -17.06 8.76 14.21
CA SER A 611 -17.53 8.63 12.83
C SER A 611 -18.97 8.12 12.80
N GLY A 612 -19.91 8.97 12.40
CA GLY A 612 -21.32 8.61 12.24
C GLY A 612 -22.06 8.23 13.53
N ARG A 613 -21.47 8.45 14.71
CA ARG A 613 -22.02 8.07 16.02
C ARG A 613 -22.23 9.26 16.96
N SER A 614 -23.19 9.13 17.84
CA SER A 614 -23.42 10.11 18.91
C SER A 614 -22.65 9.69 20.15
N VAL A 615 -21.77 10.55 20.65
CA VAL A 615 -21.06 10.35 21.94
C VAL A 615 -21.70 11.24 22.98
N LEU A 616 -22.17 10.66 24.09
CA LEU A 616 -22.94 11.40 25.11
C LEU A 616 -22.04 11.96 26.22
N GLN A 617 -20.98 11.25 26.59
CA GLN A 617 -20.06 11.63 27.64
C GLN A 617 -18.66 11.12 27.36
N VAL A 618 -17.62 11.86 27.73
CA VAL A 618 -16.21 11.45 27.64
C VAL A 618 -15.58 11.49 29.04
N GLY A 619 -14.98 10.36 29.42
CA GLY A 619 -14.10 10.24 30.58
C GLY A 619 -12.65 10.11 30.12
N TYR A 620 -11.71 10.69 30.84
CA TYR A 620 -10.29 10.55 30.55
C TYR A 620 -9.46 10.50 31.83
N SER A 621 -8.31 9.83 31.73
CA SER A 621 -7.27 9.93 32.77
C SER A 621 -5.93 10.29 32.09
N SER A 622 -5.06 10.94 32.82
CA SER A 622 -3.74 11.34 32.42
C SER A 622 -2.89 11.70 33.66
N ALA A 623 -1.58 11.52 33.57
CA ALA A 623 -0.63 12.03 34.55
C ALA A 623 -0.66 13.57 34.61
N ASP A 624 -0.94 14.23 33.46
CA ASP A 624 -1.12 15.68 33.41
C ASP A 624 -2.46 16.07 34.05
N PRO A 625 -2.49 17.08 34.97
CA PRO A 625 -3.73 17.59 35.53
C PRO A 625 -4.72 18.13 34.51
N GLU A 626 -4.26 18.67 33.42
CA GLU A 626 -5.07 19.19 32.32
C GLU A 626 -5.30 18.14 31.22
N LEU A 627 -6.36 18.35 30.40
CA LEU A 627 -6.61 17.50 29.26
C LEU A 627 -5.47 17.66 28.23
N PRO A 628 -4.73 16.60 27.90
CA PRO A 628 -3.63 16.69 26.95
C PRO A 628 -4.08 17.28 25.62
N GLU A 629 -3.29 18.23 25.07
CA GLU A 629 -3.65 19.00 23.87
C GLU A 629 -3.97 18.11 22.67
N LYS A 630 -3.23 17.01 22.50
CA LYS A 630 -3.45 16.05 21.42
C LYS A 630 -4.78 15.33 21.56
N LEU A 631 -5.11 14.84 22.76
CA LEU A 631 -6.41 14.21 23.02
C LEU A 631 -7.55 15.22 22.86
N ALA A 632 -7.34 16.48 23.29
CA ALA A 632 -8.31 17.55 23.07
C ALA A 632 -8.56 17.81 21.59
N GLY A 633 -7.51 17.70 20.74
CA GLY A 633 -7.59 17.80 19.28
C GLY A 633 -8.43 16.67 18.65
N GLU A 634 -8.21 15.42 19.05
CA GLU A 634 -9.00 14.27 18.57
C GLU A 634 -10.48 14.38 18.96
N LEU A 635 -10.75 14.96 20.11
CA LEU A 635 -12.11 15.19 20.61
C LEU A 635 -12.76 16.48 20.10
N ALA A 636 -12.13 17.22 19.18
CA ALA A 636 -12.70 18.47 18.65
C ALA A 636 -14.01 18.25 17.87
N GLY A 637 -14.24 17.02 17.37
CA GLY A 637 -15.44 16.62 16.63
C GLY A 637 -16.70 16.41 17.50
N THR A 638 -16.59 16.43 18.83
CA THR A 638 -17.73 16.21 19.72
C THR A 638 -17.89 17.34 20.75
N ALA A 639 -19.16 17.68 21.05
CA ALA A 639 -19.55 18.59 22.13
C ALA A 639 -19.83 17.85 23.46
N ALA A 640 -19.57 16.55 23.54
CA ALA A 640 -19.81 15.76 24.73
C ALA A 640 -19.04 16.32 25.94
N PRO A 641 -19.65 16.37 27.14
CA PRO A 641 -18.96 16.80 28.33
C PRO A 641 -17.79 15.88 28.66
N ARG A 642 -16.67 16.48 29.06
CA ARG A 642 -15.42 15.79 29.37
C ARG A 642 -15.15 15.79 30.85
N THR A 643 -14.89 14.64 31.44
CA THR A 643 -14.69 14.50 32.89
C THR A 643 -13.37 13.74 33.11
N ARG A 644 -12.48 14.32 33.93
CA ARG A 644 -11.30 13.62 34.41
C ARG A 644 -11.73 12.56 35.43
N LEU A 645 -11.32 11.33 35.19
CA LEU A 645 -11.66 10.17 36.02
C LEU A 645 -10.81 10.12 37.29
N ALA A 646 -11.41 9.78 38.41
CA ALA A 646 -10.74 9.59 39.68
C ALA A 646 -11.43 8.50 40.50
N GLN A 647 -10.70 7.87 41.40
CA GLN A 647 -11.20 6.85 42.31
C GLN A 647 -12.48 7.24 43.03
N GLY A 648 -13.44 6.32 43.06
CA GLY A 648 -14.73 6.49 43.72
C GLY A 648 -15.80 7.11 42.81
N MET A 649 -15.44 7.55 41.59
CA MET A 649 -16.44 7.90 40.60
C MET A 649 -17.12 6.63 40.09
N ALA A 650 -18.45 6.68 39.97
CA ALA A 650 -19.26 5.58 39.49
C ALA A 650 -20.46 6.11 38.72
N GLY A 651 -21.00 5.30 37.82
CA GLY A 651 -22.18 5.65 37.03
C GLY A 651 -22.80 4.47 36.32
N THR A 652 -23.87 4.78 35.59
CA THR A 652 -24.61 3.81 34.79
C THR A 652 -24.77 4.33 33.36
N ALA A 653 -24.65 3.43 32.39
CA ALA A 653 -24.91 3.68 30.98
C ALA A 653 -25.71 2.49 30.44
N GLY A 654 -27.01 2.63 30.31
CA GLY A 654 -27.89 1.52 29.91
C GLY A 654 -27.77 0.30 30.84
N LEU A 655 -27.36 -0.84 30.29
CA LEU A 655 -27.12 -2.09 31.03
C LEU A 655 -25.78 -2.15 31.76
N VAL A 656 -24.94 -1.14 31.60
CA VAL A 656 -23.55 -1.11 32.11
C VAL A 656 -23.50 -0.24 33.36
N GLN A 657 -22.95 -0.80 34.44
CA GLN A 657 -22.55 -0.06 35.63
C GLN A 657 -21.03 -0.02 35.68
N TRP A 658 -20.45 1.12 35.97
CA TRP A 658 -19.00 1.29 36.06
C TRP A 658 -18.59 1.99 37.35
N GLU A 659 -17.42 1.63 37.84
CA GLU A 659 -16.76 2.21 39.00
C GLU A 659 -15.28 2.43 38.70
N VAL A 660 -14.76 3.62 38.97
CA VAL A 660 -13.36 3.98 38.81
C VAL A 660 -12.60 3.60 40.09
N LEU A 661 -11.69 2.69 39.99
CA LEU A 661 -10.86 2.20 41.09
C LEU A 661 -9.54 2.97 41.21
N TRP A 662 -9.07 3.62 40.14
CA TRP A 662 -7.83 4.38 40.02
C TRP A 662 -7.92 5.38 38.83
N PRO A 663 -7.20 6.51 38.85
CA PRO A 663 -6.21 7.01 39.86
C PRO A 663 -6.87 7.55 41.11
N PRO A 664 -6.10 7.77 42.19
CA PRO A 664 -6.60 8.37 43.43
C PRO A 664 -7.23 9.74 43.18
N ALA A 665 -8.24 10.08 43.95
CA ALA A 665 -8.79 11.44 43.91
C ALA A 665 -7.72 12.48 44.30
N PRO A 666 -7.75 13.69 43.75
CA PRO A 666 -6.74 14.74 44.00
C PRO A 666 -6.49 15.04 45.49
N ASP A 667 -7.54 14.86 46.30
CA ASP A 667 -7.50 15.11 47.78
C ASP A 667 -7.20 13.82 48.56
N SER A 668 -6.86 12.72 47.92
CA SER A 668 -6.57 11.42 48.54
C SER A 668 -5.20 11.45 49.23
N ALA A 669 -5.14 10.80 50.43
CA ALA A 669 -3.87 10.56 51.13
C ALA A 669 -3.00 9.47 50.47
N VAL A 670 -3.51 8.80 49.43
CA VAL A 670 -2.77 7.80 48.63
C VAL A 670 -1.95 8.53 47.58
N PRO A 671 -0.61 8.47 47.61
CA PRO A 671 0.20 9.08 46.59
C PRO A 671 -0.17 8.45 45.21
N ALA A 672 -0.28 9.30 44.19
CA ALA A 672 -0.28 8.80 42.83
C ALA A 672 1.03 8.00 42.61
N ALA A 673 0.95 6.83 42.02
CA ALA A 673 2.12 6.02 41.78
C ALA A 673 3.04 6.75 40.79
N GLY A 674 4.29 7.00 41.21
CA GLY A 674 5.37 7.53 40.38
C GLY A 674 5.19 8.92 39.79
N ASP A 675 6.10 9.85 40.04
CA ASP A 675 6.12 11.14 39.35
C ASP A 675 6.36 10.91 37.84
N GLY A 676 5.31 11.08 37.03
CA GLY A 676 5.41 11.29 35.57
C GLY A 676 5.23 10.08 34.66
N GLU A 677 4.82 8.91 35.14
CA GLU A 677 4.54 7.78 34.26
C GLU A 677 3.05 7.73 33.86
N GLU A 678 2.77 8.02 32.60
CA GLU A 678 1.42 8.04 32.04
C GLU A 678 0.70 6.69 32.18
N ASN A 679 1.40 5.57 32.07
CA ASN A 679 0.85 4.23 32.27
C ASN A 679 0.24 4.06 33.66
N ASN A 680 0.93 4.52 34.70
CA ASN A 680 0.44 4.42 36.07
C ASN A 680 -0.68 5.41 36.41
N ALA A 681 -0.96 6.36 35.50
CA ALA A 681 -2.14 7.21 35.56
C ALA A 681 -3.37 6.59 34.87
N SER A 682 -3.26 5.37 34.32
CA SER A 682 -4.38 4.68 33.65
C SER A 682 -5.60 4.57 34.55
N ALA A 683 -6.77 4.97 34.03
CA ALA A 683 -8.03 4.70 34.69
C ALA A 683 -8.29 3.18 34.77
N VAL A 684 -8.37 2.65 35.96
CA VAL A 684 -8.78 1.26 36.22
C VAL A 684 -10.26 1.23 36.52
N LEU A 685 -11.04 0.51 35.71
CA LEU A 685 -12.50 0.47 35.84
C LEU A 685 -12.95 -0.98 36.14
N LEU A 686 -13.82 -1.07 37.15
CA LEU A 686 -14.64 -2.25 37.36
C LEU A 686 -16.01 -2.02 36.70
N VAL A 687 -16.28 -2.83 35.68
CA VAL A 687 -17.51 -2.75 34.91
C VAL A 687 -18.38 -3.95 35.22
N THR A 688 -19.67 -3.70 35.40
CA THR A 688 -20.66 -4.74 35.62
C THR A 688 -21.72 -4.65 34.53
N VAL A 689 -21.94 -5.71 33.78
CA VAL A 689 -22.93 -5.79 32.69
C VAL A 689 -24.09 -6.69 33.08
N GLY A 690 -25.31 -6.22 32.88
CA GLY A 690 -26.53 -6.91 33.27
C GLY A 690 -27.15 -6.28 34.52
N GLY A 691 -28.39 -5.84 34.42
CA GLY A 691 -29.13 -5.16 35.49
C GLY A 691 -29.85 -6.12 36.46
N PRO A 692 -30.18 -5.64 37.68
CA PRO A 692 -31.05 -6.39 38.58
C PRO A 692 -32.45 -6.54 37.96
N GLY A 693 -32.83 -7.74 37.50
CA GLY A 693 -34.14 -8.00 36.94
C GLY A 693 -34.22 -9.12 35.90
N GLN A 694 -33.12 -9.54 35.32
CA GLN A 694 -33.09 -10.60 34.27
C GLN A 694 -32.79 -12.02 34.80
N GLY A 695 -32.68 -12.19 36.12
CA GLY A 695 -32.48 -13.54 36.72
C GLY A 695 -31.08 -14.14 36.56
N GLU A 696 -30.22 -13.48 35.80
CA GLU A 696 -28.84 -13.90 35.55
C GLU A 696 -27.85 -13.15 36.46
N ARG A 697 -26.73 -13.82 36.76
CA ARG A 697 -25.65 -13.18 37.53
C ARG A 697 -24.98 -12.14 36.65
N PRO A 698 -24.79 -10.88 37.12
CA PRO A 698 -24.12 -9.85 36.32
C PRO A 698 -22.68 -10.23 35.99
N LEU A 699 -22.22 -9.87 34.77
CA LEU A 699 -20.84 -10.08 34.31
C LEU A 699 -19.96 -8.98 34.90
N ARG A 700 -18.89 -9.36 35.61
CA ARG A 700 -17.92 -8.46 36.17
C ARG A 700 -16.64 -8.45 35.34
N VAL A 701 -16.28 -7.30 34.80
CA VAL A 701 -15.11 -7.09 33.92
C VAL A 701 -14.20 -6.06 34.55
N LEU A 702 -12.92 -6.37 34.66
CA LEU A 702 -11.91 -5.42 35.12
C LEU A 702 -11.08 -4.95 33.93
N PHE A 703 -11.16 -3.66 33.65
CA PHE A 703 -10.33 -2.96 32.68
C PHE A 703 -9.21 -2.25 33.41
N THR A 704 -7.97 -2.63 33.12
CA THR A 704 -6.79 -2.19 33.87
C THR A 704 -6.01 -1.08 33.14
N GLY A 705 -6.43 -0.72 31.91
CA GLY A 705 -5.60 0.12 31.04
C GLY A 705 -4.17 -0.44 30.95
N ASP A 706 -3.18 0.41 31.02
CA ASP A 706 -1.77 0.01 31.04
C ASP A 706 -1.12 0.17 32.43
N ALA A 707 -1.95 0.14 33.49
CA ALA A 707 -1.48 0.22 34.86
C ALA A 707 -0.42 -0.85 35.18
N GLU A 708 0.76 -0.42 35.60
CA GLU A 708 1.90 -1.26 35.89
C GLU A 708 1.87 -1.81 37.33
N GLU A 709 2.90 -2.55 37.72
CA GLU A 709 2.93 -3.32 38.96
C GLU A 709 2.75 -2.46 40.22
N GLU A 710 3.25 -1.23 40.23
CA GLU A 710 3.12 -0.30 41.36
C GLU A 710 1.66 0.15 41.55
N ALA A 711 1.00 0.59 40.50
CA ALA A 711 -0.42 0.97 40.54
C ALA A 711 -1.28 -0.26 40.90
N ALA A 712 -0.99 -1.42 40.31
CA ALA A 712 -1.67 -2.67 40.60
C ALA A 712 -1.59 -3.04 42.09
N ALA A 713 -0.40 -2.95 42.69
CA ALA A 713 -0.18 -3.23 44.10
C ALA A 713 -0.95 -2.28 45.02
N ALA A 714 -0.97 -0.97 44.70
CA ALA A 714 -1.71 0.04 45.44
C ALA A 714 -3.23 -0.19 45.40
N ILE A 715 -3.76 -0.51 44.20
CA ILE A 715 -5.18 -0.81 44.00
C ILE A 715 -5.60 -2.07 44.77
N LEU A 716 -4.85 -3.16 44.64
CA LEU A 716 -5.12 -4.43 45.29
C LEU A 716 -5.03 -4.37 46.83
N ALA A 717 -4.21 -3.45 47.37
CA ALA A 717 -4.13 -3.20 48.79
C ALA A 717 -5.38 -2.48 49.33
N THR A 718 -6.01 -1.59 48.54
CA THR A 718 -7.10 -0.71 48.97
C THR A 718 -8.47 -1.26 48.53
N GLN A 719 -8.60 -1.99 47.44
CA GLN A 719 -9.86 -2.44 46.85
C GLN A 719 -10.24 -3.86 47.28
N ALA A 720 -10.88 -3.98 48.44
CA ALA A 720 -11.27 -5.29 48.96
C ALA A 720 -12.32 -6.02 48.10
N ASN A 721 -13.13 -5.27 47.32
CA ASN A 721 -14.17 -5.81 46.43
C ASN A 721 -13.60 -6.65 45.26
N LEU A 722 -12.36 -6.43 44.89
CA LEU A 722 -11.67 -7.24 43.86
C LEU A 722 -11.34 -8.67 44.33
N ARG A 723 -11.27 -8.88 45.66
CA ARG A 723 -11.02 -10.23 46.22
C ARG A 723 -12.18 -11.19 45.98
N ALA A 724 -13.37 -10.65 45.68
CA ALA A 724 -14.52 -11.49 45.28
C ALA A 724 -14.32 -12.13 43.87
N GLY A 725 -13.28 -11.78 43.15
CA GLY A 725 -12.98 -12.22 41.80
C GLY A 725 -13.70 -11.38 40.73
N VAL A 726 -13.26 -11.52 39.47
CA VAL A 726 -13.92 -10.98 38.29
C VAL A 726 -14.11 -12.10 37.26
N ASP A 727 -15.08 -11.97 36.38
CA ASP A 727 -15.33 -12.96 35.35
C ASP A 727 -14.34 -12.77 34.19
N VAL A 728 -14.09 -11.51 33.80
CA VAL A 728 -13.22 -11.14 32.68
C VAL A 728 -12.18 -10.12 33.16
N LEU A 729 -10.92 -10.33 32.77
CA LEU A 729 -9.82 -9.40 32.98
C LEU A 729 -9.28 -8.91 31.64
N LYS A 730 -9.29 -7.60 31.38
CA LYS A 730 -8.39 -7.01 30.38
C LYS A 730 -6.99 -7.00 30.97
N VAL A 731 -6.06 -7.72 30.35
CA VAL A 731 -4.69 -7.82 30.83
C VAL A 731 -3.97 -6.50 30.63
N ALA A 732 -3.35 -5.98 31.70
CA ALA A 732 -2.71 -4.67 31.66
C ALA A 732 -1.56 -4.61 30.64
N HIS A 733 -1.37 -3.45 30.04
CA HIS A 733 -0.25 -3.10 29.17
C HIS A 733 -0.02 -4.15 28.06
N HIS A 734 -1.11 -4.55 27.39
CA HIS A 734 -1.14 -5.54 26.29
C HIS A 734 -0.46 -6.89 26.64
N GLY A 735 -0.34 -7.19 27.94
CA GLY A 735 0.38 -8.38 28.42
C GLY A 735 1.88 -8.18 28.55
N ALA A 736 2.36 -6.94 28.72
CA ALA A 736 3.75 -6.65 29.05
C ALA A 736 4.17 -7.31 30.36
N ARG A 737 5.48 -7.57 30.53
CA ARG A 737 6.02 -8.22 31.75
C ARG A 737 5.72 -7.42 33.01
N ASN A 738 5.75 -6.08 32.96
CA ASN A 738 5.41 -5.16 34.03
C ASN A 738 3.91 -4.90 34.19
N GLY A 739 3.05 -5.47 33.32
CA GLY A 739 1.59 -5.35 33.33
C GLY A 739 0.87 -6.17 34.42
N GLY A 740 1.60 -6.66 35.39
CA GLY A 740 1.06 -7.09 36.65
C GLY A 740 0.64 -8.55 36.77
N GLU A 741 1.57 -9.42 37.16
CA GLU A 741 1.28 -10.74 37.71
C GLU A 741 0.33 -10.68 38.90
N GLY A 742 0.36 -9.57 39.67
CA GLY A 742 -0.48 -9.31 40.83
C GLY A 742 -1.98 -9.38 40.54
N TRP A 743 -2.42 -8.85 39.39
CA TRP A 743 -3.81 -8.88 38.96
C TRP A 743 -4.33 -10.30 38.84
N ILE A 744 -3.65 -11.15 38.06
CA ILE A 744 -4.10 -12.52 37.76
C ILE A 744 -4.31 -13.33 39.06
N ARG A 745 -3.38 -13.23 40.01
CA ARG A 745 -3.48 -13.95 41.29
C ARG A 745 -4.58 -13.41 42.19
N ALA A 746 -4.80 -12.11 42.20
CA ALA A 746 -5.74 -11.47 43.08
C ALA A 746 -7.19 -11.63 42.63
N VAL A 747 -7.47 -11.42 41.33
CA VAL A 747 -8.85 -11.36 40.80
C VAL A 747 -9.33 -12.70 40.22
N ARG A 748 -8.45 -13.65 39.93
CA ARG A 748 -8.74 -15.02 39.47
C ARG A 748 -9.79 -15.04 38.35
N PRO A 749 -9.53 -14.43 37.20
CA PRO A 749 -10.51 -14.31 36.12
C PRO A 749 -10.76 -15.67 35.46
N SER A 750 -11.98 -15.90 34.99
CA SER A 750 -12.31 -17.05 34.15
C SER A 750 -11.79 -16.85 32.73
N LEU A 751 -11.80 -15.60 32.24
CA LEU A 751 -11.35 -15.19 30.91
C LEU A 751 -10.41 -13.98 31.00
N ALA A 752 -9.32 -14.03 30.25
CA ALA A 752 -8.40 -12.90 30.04
C ALA A 752 -8.50 -12.42 28.58
N LEU A 753 -8.73 -11.14 28.39
CA LEU A 753 -8.68 -10.46 27.09
C LEU A 753 -7.34 -9.75 26.94
N ILE A 754 -6.64 -9.97 25.84
CA ILE A 754 -5.38 -9.31 25.51
C ILE A 754 -5.55 -8.63 24.15
N SER A 755 -5.58 -7.31 24.18
CA SER A 755 -5.59 -6.48 22.96
C SER A 755 -4.15 -6.24 22.55
N VAL A 756 -3.76 -6.75 21.39
CA VAL A 756 -2.38 -6.70 20.89
C VAL A 756 -2.39 -6.89 19.37
N GLY A 757 -1.52 -6.19 18.66
CA GLY A 757 -1.45 -6.27 17.20
C GLY A 757 -0.69 -7.50 16.71
N THR A 758 -1.08 -8.03 15.55
CA THR A 758 -0.38 -9.14 14.86
C THR A 758 1.08 -8.79 14.57
N ASP A 759 1.36 -7.54 14.22
CA ASP A 759 2.69 -7.03 13.89
C ASP A 759 3.35 -6.32 15.08
N ASN A 760 3.07 -6.75 16.33
CA ASN A 760 3.67 -6.09 17.47
C ASN A 760 5.16 -6.39 17.57
N GLU A 761 5.97 -5.34 17.66
CA GLU A 761 7.43 -5.40 17.76
C GLU A 761 7.92 -5.47 19.21
N TYR A 762 7.01 -5.45 20.21
CA TYR A 762 7.33 -5.38 21.62
C TYR A 762 7.45 -6.74 22.31
N GLY A 763 7.09 -7.81 21.58
CA GLY A 763 7.07 -9.16 22.12
C GLY A 763 5.95 -9.41 23.12
N HIS A 764 4.88 -8.60 23.09
CA HIS A 764 3.66 -8.80 23.90
C HIS A 764 2.73 -9.83 23.24
N PRO A 765 1.96 -10.61 24.00
CA PRO A 765 2.08 -10.74 25.46
C PRO A 765 3.33 -11.51 25.87
N ALA A 766 3.94 -11.11 26.97
CA ALA A 766 5.12 -11.75 27.52
C ALA A 766 4.84 -13.22 27.88
N PRO A 767 5.79 -14.16 27.61
CA PRO A 767 5.60 -15.59 27.91
C PRO A 767 5.29 -15.86 29.38
N GLU A 768 5.81 -15.04 30.28
CA GLU A 768 5.59 -15.15 31.75
C GLU A 768 4.11 -14.89 32.08
N ILE A 769 3.49 -13.87 31.50
CA ILE A 769 2.06 -13.54 31.68
C ILE A 769 1.19 -14.71 31.19
N LEU A 770 1.47 -15.23 29.98
CA LEU A 770 0.74 -16.37 29.44
C LEU A 770 0.88 -17.62 30.31
N THR A 771 2.07 -17.82 30.89
CA THR A 771 2.33 -18.96 31.79
C THR A 771 1.52 -18.84 33.07
N GLN A 772 1.41 -17.64 33.61
CA GLN A 772 0.62 -17.40 34.82
C GLN A 772 -0.89 -17.51 34.61
N LEU A 773 -1.40 -17.01 33.48
CA LEU A 773 -2.80 -17.19 33.12
C LEU A 773 -3.16 -18.69 33.00
N ARG A 774 -2.30 -19.47 32.34
CA ARG A 774 -2.47 -20.94 32.29
C ARG A 774 -2.43 -21.59 33.66
N ALA A 775 -1.48 -21.18 34.52
CA ALA A 775 -1.35 -21.71 35.89
C ALA A 775 -2.56 -21.36 36.75
N ALA A 776 -3.21 -20.20 36.49
CA ALA A 776 -4.46 -19.79 37.14
C ALA A 776 -5.70 -20.50 36.62
N GLY A 777 -5.59 -21.27 35.53
CA GLY A 777 -6.72 -21.91 34.85
C GLY A 777 -7.60 -20.93 34.06
N THR A 778 -7.08 -19.75 33.73
CA THR A 778 -7.77 -18.68 32.99
C THR A 778 -7.73 -18.95 31.50
N ALA A 779 -8.89 -18.91 30.83
CA ALA A 779 -8.96 -18.90 29.37
C ALA A 779 -8.39 -17.59 28.83
N VAL A 780 -7.74 -17.64 27.66
CA VAL A 780 -7.10 -16.46 27.04
C VAL A 780 -7.63 -16.24 25.63
N ALA A 781 -8.13 -15.04 25.36
CA ALA A 781 -8.48 -14.57 24.03
C ALA A 781 -7.60 -13.39 23.65
N ARG A 782 -7.05 -13.40 22.43
CA ARG A 782 -6.05 -12.43 21.95
C ARG A 782 -6.44 -11.90 20.58
N THR A 783 -6.38 -10.58 20.40
CA THR A 783 -6.74 -9.96 19.12
C THR A 783 -5.76 -10.28 17.99
N ASP A 784 -4.47 -10.48 18.26
CA ASP A 784 -3.46 -10.88 17.26
C ASP A 784 -3.65 -12.29 16.70
N GLN A 785 -4.44 -13.14 17.38
CA GLN A 785 -4.70 -14.52 16.96
C GLN A 785 -6.13 -14.74 16.46
N HIS A 786 -7.08 -13.97 16.98
CA HIS A 786 -8.50 -14.18 16.74
C HIS A 786 -9.18 -13.02 16.01
N GLY A 787 -8.45 -11.92 15.71
CA GLY A 787 -9.07 -10.68 15.25
C GLY A 787 -9.94 -10.05 16.34
N THR A 788 -11.00 -9.36 15.94
CA THR A 788 -11.99 -8.85 16.90
C THR A 788 -12.69 -10.00 17.63
N VAL A 789 -12.68 -9.95 18.94
CA VAL A 789 -13.23 -10.98 19.83
C VAL A 789 -14.45 -10.42 20.55
N VAL A 790 -15.55 -11.19 20.54
CA VAL A 790 -16.74 -10.88 21.34
C VAL A 790 -16.97 -11.94 22.42
N VAL A 791 -17.36 -11.50 23.59
CA VAL A 791 -17.75 -12.31 24.73
C VAL A 791 -19.27 -12.36 24.78
N VAL A 792 -19.79 -13.55 24.69
CA VAL A 792 -21.22 -13.88 24.75
C VAL A 792 -21.46 -14.72 25.99
N ARG A 793 -22.64 -14.69 26.54
CA ARG A 793 -23.02 -15.57 27.62
C ARG A 793 -24.01 -16.60 27.16
N GLU A 794 -23.73 -17.86 27.42
CA GLU A 794 -24.65 -18.97 27.21
C GLU A 794 -24.97 -19.62 28.56
N GLY A 795 -26.11 -19.22 29.15
CA GLY A 795 -26.49 -19.64 30.50
C GLY A 795 -25.51 -19.07 31.57
N ASN A 796 -24.71 -19.94 32.21
CA ASN A 796 -23.73 -19.55 33.23
C ASN A 796 -22.29 -19.49 32.67
N ASP A 797 -22.04 -19.92 31.45
CA ASP A 797 -20.73 -20.02 30.83
C ASP A 797 -20.47 -18.80 29.92
N LEU A 798 -19.20 -18.45 29.78
CA LEU A 798 -18.72 -17.43 28.86
C LEU A 798 -18.23 -18.10 27.58
N GLU A 799 -18.80 -17.73 26.46
CA GLU A 799 -18.31 -18.12 25.14
C GLU A 799 -17.56 -16.97 24.49
N VAL A 800 -16.47 -17.31 23.82
CA VAL A 800 -15.64 -16.37 23.07
C VAL A 800 -15.81 -16.65 21.60
N GLN A 801 -16.29 -15.68 20.85
CA GLN A 801 -16.49 -15.77 19.41
C GLN A 801 -15.57 -14.76 18.72
N SER A 802 -14.99 -15.16 17.58
CA SER A 802 -14.22 -14.27 16.73
C SER A 802 -15.12 -13.66 15.65
N LEU A 803 -15.18 -12.35 15.58
CA LEU A 803 -15.83 -11.70 14.43
C LEU A 803 -14.87 -11.77 13.23
N PRO A 804 -15.35 -12.17 12.06
CA PRO A 804 -14.52 -12.16 10.85
C PRO A 804 -14.02 -10.75 10.56
N PRO A 805 -12.81 -10.58 10.01
CA PRO A 805 -12.17 -9.30 9.74
C PRO A 805 -12.95 -8.39 8.78
#